data_109bcc59ddb76717739355d40699874c
#
_entry.id   109bcc59ddb76717739355d40699874c
#
_cell.length_a   1.000
_cell.length_b   1.000
_cell.length_c   1.000
_cell.angle_alpha   90.00
_cell.angle_beta   90.00
_cell.angle_gamma   90.00
#
_symmetry.space_group_name_H-M   'P 1'
#
loop_
_entity.id
_entity.type
_entity.pdbx_description
1 polymer ?
#
loop_
_entity_poly.entity_id
_entity_poly.type
_entity_poly.pdbx_seq_one_letter_code
_entity_poly.pdbx_strand_id
1 'polypeptide(L)'
;MKKTIKLLTIPALLATTLGMVGCNKNENSSSTSSSSNTSATTSSSSSKNNLENADLILYFYRFDENYSDVGAWFWGDGLDGRGMMFDSSSTVTLNETGEWKWLAVGIKFDESYEVYTDWGFGSSEKTVLPKEYWANLIIRSRDGTKDVDADRSVDLTKVDDDGIIRVYSITGNETLFYDEKDIPTSPINEVSMNTLTSIKMSLYFAFEKSLSVEDFSIRDESNKKYAINKLNKSSLIYEFVLENEFSDFTTQLYLDYDGHSYPINYRGVFNKAAFNKLYQYDGKDLGANVNADGSETVFKVWSPSASAIIINFYESSTSNGIKESFDMVKGEKGVWSYKADRDLHGIYYTYTIDVLGKTNKEVADPYASSSNANGKRSLVVNWEKIETNLTNVAPEVVSPSSVTVYETHVRDFSMSDSWNGKNENRGKYLGMIEEGTKLSTGESTGFDYIKNSGVTHIQLQPVYDFASVDETKLNDKKYQTAHRGGIYNWGYDPYSYSSLEGSYSSDPNDGLTRINEFRKLTNAYNAAGIGVIMDVVYNHVPSGADSTYEKIMPNYYFRTNSYSGAGTDLASENSMVKNMIVQTTEQLVKRYNLAGFRFDLMGLITKSAMQMVESNLKSFDPDIILYGEGWSMYEGDKYLGKEMQAVQGAFKATNKDNESDIGFFNDSIRDGLKGSVFDDSSRGFAQAAYDPDTSGLNSLKTKILFGLVGTQQSNIAKWSYDFTGVSINYAECHDNLTIHDKLYASDYMLSESERNKIQTEINNIIAFSTGVSFYQLGQEFARSKELDPSWLEGADKVTEKYSAINNGETTRYFVSDSYDFSDEINAINWNLIHENNDMVTAFRKAITLRNSEDLANLKPTSFENMQYSELTYEEIGVEELDYEKMLGYSISNDSSRSLAFVFNTSSKIVELNNSELVNNAKKFIYNGEEVSSLPTTMDSCSYLIVIY
;
A
#
# COMPACT_ATOMS: atom_id res chain seq x y z
N MET A 1 -6.44 -6.11 19.55
CA MET A 1 -5.34 -5.16 19.77
C MET A 1 -5.56 -3.98 18.85
N LYS A 2 -5.96 -2.85 19.39
CA LYS A 2 -6.19 -1.64 18.59
C LYS A 2 -4.84 -0.99 18.30
N LYS A 3 -4.42 -0.95 17.04
CA LYS A 3 -3.34 -0.05 16.59
C LYS A 3 -3.96 1.00 15.68
N THR A 4 -3.94 2.21 16.16
CA THR A 4 -4.31 3.41 15.41
C THR A 4 -3.30 3.63 14.30
N ILE A 5 -3.75 3.60 13.05
CA ILE A 5 -2.91 3.97 11.90
C ILE A 5 -2.85 5.49 11.87
N LYS A 6 -1.69 6.06 12.18
CA LYS A 6 -1.43 7.50 11.95
C LYS A 6 -1.03 7.69 10.49
N LEU A 7 -1.88 8.35 9.72
CA LEU A 7 -1.46 8.92 8.44
C LEU A 7 -0.46 10.06 8.72
N LEU A 8 0.75 9.89 8.24
CA LEU A 8 1.74 10.96 8.20
C LEU A 8 1.42 11.90 7.04
N THR A 9 0.98 13.10 7.34
CA THR A 9 0.93 14.20 6.38
C THR A 9 2.33 14.76 6.20
N ILE A 10 2.89 14.62 5.01
CA ILE A 10 4.15 15.28 4.62
C ILE A 10 3.81 16.67 4.08
N PRO A 11 4.34 17.76 4.66
CA PRO A 11 4.19 19.08 4.06
C PRO A 11 5.11 19.20 2.84
N ALA A 12 4.54 19.55 1.70
CA ALA A 12 5.28 19.90 0.48
C ALA A 12 6.12 21.15 0.70
N LEU A 13 7.45 21.02 0.70
CA LEU A 13 8.39 22.11 0.71
C LEU A 13 8.51 22.68 -0.70
N LEU A 14 7.96 23.86 -0.93
CA LEU A 14 8.19 24.65 -2.14
C LEU A 14 9.55 25.31 -2.03
N ALA A 15 10.52 24.88 -2.82
CA ALA A 15 11.81 25.57 -2.98
C ALA A 15 11.70 26.57 -4.13
N THR A 16 11.60 27.86 -3.81
CA THR A 16 11.84 28.94 -4.77
C THR A 16 13.28 29.38 -4.69
N THR A 17 14.03 29.15 -5.78
CA THR A 17 15.33 29.76 -6.02
C THR A 17 15.18 31.14 -6.61
N LEU A 18 15.80 32.13 -5.96
CA LEU A 18 16.19 33.37 -6.66
C LEU A 18 17.47 33.96 -6.07
N GLY A 19 18.46 33.98 -6.86
CA GLY A 19 19.41 34.97 -7.31
C GLY A 19 20.24 35.74 -6.27
N MET A 20 21.53 35.53 -6.43
CA MET A 20 22.63 36.32 -5.85
C MET A 20 22.55 37.80 -6.20
N VAL A 21 22.99 38.69 -5.29
CA VAL A 21 23.99 39.71 -5.52
C VAL A 21 24.64 40.10 -4.19
N GLY A 22 25.97 40.13 -4.15
CA GLY A 22 26.76 40.42 -2.98
C GLY A 22 27.08 41.91 -2.79
N CYS A 23 27.61 42.25 -1.67
CA CYS A 23 28.87 43.02 -1.46
C CYS A 23 29.07 43.45 0.00
N ASN A 24 30.16 42.98 0.53
CA ASN A 24 31.18 43.62 1.41
C ASN A 24 30.87 44.92 2.17
N LYS A 25 31.26 44.92 3.44
CA LYS A 25 32.42 45.43 4.14
C LYS A 25 32.13 45.96 5.53
N ASN A 26 32.95 45.47 6.45
CA ASN A 26 33.64 46.07 7.64
C ASN A 26 33.12 47.39 8.21
N GLU A 27 33.03 47.50 9.53
CA GLU A 27 34.14 47.82 10.43
C GLU A 27 33.73 47.91 11.92
N ASN A 28 34.74 47.67 12.74
CA ASN A 28 34.81 47.75 14.17
C ASN A 28 34.30 49.07 14.81
N SER A 29 33.75 48.99 16.00
CA SER A 29 34.24 49.86 17.08
C SER A 29 33.82 49.31 18.46
N SER A 30 34.85 49.14 19.26
CA SER A 30 34.85 48.93 20.69
C SER A 30 34.32 50.15 21.46
N SER A 31 33.55 49.93 22.52
CA SER A 31 33.61 50.82 23.70
C SER A 31 33.18 50.07 24.94
N THR A 32 34.10 50.05 25.85
CA THR A 32 34.02 49.71 27.28
C THR A 32 33.22 50.73 28.04
N SER A 33 32.36 50.29 29.00
CA SER A 33 32.30 50.87 30.36
C SER A 33 31.25 50.11 31.18
N SER A 34 31.71 49.49 32.20
CA SER A 34 31.62 49.74 33.67
C SER A 34 30.30 49.36 34.32
N SER A 35 30.44 48.32 35.10
CA SER A 35 29.78 47.93 36.35
C SER A 35 28.77 48.85 36.98
N SER A 36 27.59 48.28 37.29
CA SER A 36 26.92 48.56 38.56
C SER A 36 26.20 47.31 39.05
N ASN A 37 26.69 46.74 40.14
CA ASN A 37 26.01 45.73 40.94
C ASN A 37 24.71 46.29 41.49
N THR A 38 23.61 45.62 41.17
CA THR A 38 22.42 45.59 41.99
C THR A 38 21.98 44.13 42.11
N SER A 39 22.24 43.59 43.29
CA SER A 39 21.74 42.33 43.78
C SER A 39 20.20 42.39 43.88
N ALA A 40 19.55 41.80 42.86
CA ALA A 40 18.14 41.42 42.98
C ALA A 40 18.13 39.93 43.33
N THR A 41 17.82 39.62 44.55
CA THR A 41 17.43 38.31 45.03
C THR A 41 16.09 37.98 44.38
N THR A 42 16.14 37.30 43.24
CA THR A 42 14.99 36.55 42.71
C THR A 42 15.03 35.22 43.40
N SER A 43 14.07 34.98 44.28
CA SER A 43 13.72 33.66 44.78
C SER A 43 13.28 32.78 43.60
N SER A 44 14.21 31.94 43.11
CA SER A 44 13.88 30.81 42.26
C SER A 44 13.13 29.82 43.14
N SER A 45 11.81 29.76 43.01
CA SER A 45 11.05 28.60 43.46
C SER A 45 11.35 27.48 42.48
N SER A 46 12.44 26.74 42.72
CA SER A 46 12.64 25.42 42.13
C SER A 46 11.51 24.54 42.64
N SER A 47 10.59 24.19 41.81
CA SER A 47 9.67 23.09 42.08
C SER A 47 10.52 21.85 42.29
N LYS A 48 10.67 21.36 43.53
CA LYS A 48 11.17 20.01 43.78
C LYS A 48 10.32 19.07 42.96
N ASN A 49 10.94 18.27 42.09
CA ASN A 49 10.27 17.25 41.33
C ASN A 49 9.49 16.33 42.27
N ASN A 50 8.17 16.42 42.26
CA ASN A 50 7.31 15.61 43.12
C ASN A 50 6.97 14.31 42.37
N LEU A 51 7.90 13.35 42.42
CA LEU A 51 7.71 12.04 41.76
C LEU A 51 6.53 11.24 42.36
N GLU A 52 6.20 11.49 43.66
CA GLU A 52 5.14 10.75 44.36
C GLU A 52 3.71 11.08 43.89
N ASN A 53 3.51 12.22 43.24
CA ASN A 53 2.18 12.63 42.73
C ASN A 53 2.15 12.90 41.23
N ALA A 54 3.13 12.39 40.48
CA ALA A 54 3.20 12.55 39.06
C ALA A 54 2.20 11.64 38.33
N ASP A 55 1.66 12.07 37.19
CA ASP A 55 0.88 11.24 36.26
C ASP A 55 1.79 10.58 35.21
N LEU A 56 2.93 11.23 34.90
CA LEU A 56 3.98 10.70 34.04
C LEU A 56 5.34 10.99 34.68
N ILE A 57 6.25 10.00 34.68
CA ILE A 57 7.64 10.20 35.09
C ILE A 57 8.53 9.85 33.89
N LEU A 58 9.29 10.84 33.42
CA LEU A 58 10.32 10.65 32.42
C LEU A 58 11.66 10.40 33.13
N TYR A 59 12.25 9.24 32.91
CA TYR A 59 13.60 8.88 33.32
C TYR A 59 14.51 9.01 32.11
N PHE A 60 15.61 9.73 32.22
CA PHE A 60 16.61 9.89 31.18
C PHE A 60 18.00 9.54 31.70
N TYR A 61 18.69 8.63 30.99
CA TYR A 61 20.05 8.25 31.34
C TYR A 61 21.07 8.77 30.31
N ARG A 62 22.13 9.41 30.84
CA ARG A 62 23.36 9.77 30.12
C ARG A 62 24.54 9.11 30.79
N PHE A 63 25.45 8.53 30.00
CA PHE A 63 26.62 7.84 30.58
C PHE A 63 27.64 8.76 31.20
N ASP A 64 27.71 10.06 30.81
CA ASP A 64 28.56 11.06 31.46
C ASP A 64 27.90 11.64 32.70
N GLU A 65 26.69 11.19 33.03
CA GLU A 65 25.84 11.64 34.13
C GLU A 65 25.78 13.20 34.26
N ASN A 66 26.03 13.91 33.17
CA ASN A 66 26.00 15.37 33.12
C ASN A 66 24.64 15.86 32.58
N TYR A 67 23.78 16.26 33.48
CA TYR A 67 22.43 16.75 33.18
C TYR A 67 22.31 18.29 33.24
N SER A 68 23.42 19.02 33.29
CA SER A 68 23.43 20.48 33.56
C SER A 68 22.71 21.33 32.50
N ASP A 69 22.46 20.79 31.31
CA ASP A 69 21.86 21.52 30.20
C ASP A 69 20.84 20.67 29.43
N VAL A 70 20.16 19.75 30.12
CA VAL A 70 19.19 18.82 29.52
C VAL A 70 17.78 19.35 29.68
N GLY A 71 16.99 19.28 28.61
CA GLY A 71 15.59 19.58 28.56
C GLY A 71 14.90 18.74 27.51
N ALA A 72 13.60 18.96 27.30
CA ALA A 72 12.84 18.33 26.25
C ALA A 72 11.95 19.34 25.53
N TRP A 73 11.68 19.04 24.26
CA TRP A 73 10.62 19.61 23.46
C TRP A 73 9.53 18.59 23.31
N PHE A 74 8.29 18.93 23.58
CA PHE A 74 7.17 18.01 23.56
C PHE A 74 5.95 18.65 22.89
N TRP A 75 5.08 17.82 22.29
CA TRP A 75 3.89 18.25 21.57
C TRP A 75 2.85 17.12 21.46
N GLY A 76 1.59 17.53 21.27
CA GLY A 76 0.49 16.63 20.90
C GLY A 76 0.07 16.83 19.45
N ASP A 77 -0.83 15.98 18.95
CA ASP A 77 -1.38 16.10 17.61
C ASP A 77 -2.16 17.42 17.47
N GLY A 78 -1.74 18.25 16.51
CA GLY A 78 -2.35 19.57 16.28
C GLY A 78 -2.05 20.65 17.30
N LEU A 79 -1.13 20.40 18.23
CA LEU A 79 -0.70 21.36 19.25
C LEU A 79 0.69 21.91 18.95
N ASP A 80 0.88 23.22 19.13
CA ASP A 80 2.19 23.84 19.01
C ASP A 80 3.14 23.30 20.07
N GLY A 81 4.37 22.94 19.68
CA GLY A 81 5.35 22.38 20.59
C GLY A 81 5.74 23.35 21.72
N ARG A 82 6.14 22.78 22.86
CA ARG A 82 6.63 23.48 24.02
C ARG A 82 7.93 22.87 24.56
N GLY A 83 8.82 23.68 25.08
CA GLY A 83 10.09 23.23 25.63
C GLY A 83 10.13 23.37 27.16
N MET A 84 10.86 22.48 27.84
CA MET A 84 11.11 22.53 29.25
C MET A 84 12.56 22.16 29.55
N MET A 85 13.26 22.95 30.38
CA MET A 85 14.57 22.58 30.94
C MET A 85 14.37 21.79 32.23
N PHE A 86 15.13 20.74 32.42
CA PHE A 86 15.03 19.89 33.59
C PHE A 86 15.98 20.32 34.74
N ASP A 87 15.59 20.01 35.96
CA ASP A 87 16.44 20.19 37.12
C ASP A 87 17.53 19.11 37.19
N SER A 88 18.75 19.45 36.86
CA SER A 88 19.88 18.52 36.81
C SER A 88 20.19 17.83 38.14
N SER A 89 19.67 18.33 39.27
CA SER A 89 19.85 17.72 40.58
C SER A 89 18.83 16.60 40.88
N SER A 90 17.81 16.45 40.07
CA SER A 90 16.75 15.45 40.26
C SER A 90 17.18 14.07 39.73
N THR A 91 18.16 13.45 40.39
CA THR A 91 18.65 12.11 39.97
C THR A 91 18.22 11.01 40.93
N VAL A 92 17.92 9.83 40.35
CA VAL A 92 17.53 8.60 41.06
C VAL A 92 18.34 7.39 40.56
N THR A 93 18.43 6.34 41.36
CA THR A 93 18.92 5.03 40.93
C THR A 93 17.75 4.08 40.81
N LEU A 94 17.79 3.23 39.80
CA LEU A 94 16.77 2.19 39.55
C LEU A 94 17.30 0.82 40.00
N ASN A 95 16.39 -0.11 40.31
CA ASN A 95 16.76 -1.45 40.82
C ASN A 95 17.47 -2.29 39.77
N GLU A 96 16.96 -2.29 38.53
CA GLU A 96 17.47 -3.13 37.45
C GLU A 96 18.77 -2.59 36.84
N THR A 97 19.05 -1.29 36.95
CA THR A 97 20.25 -0.65 36.38
C THR A 97 21.36 -0.38 37.39
N GLY A 98 21.16 -0.72 38.65
CA GLY A 98 22.19 -0.67 39.69
C GLY A 98 22.69 0.74 40.00
N GLU A 99 23.99 1.03 39.73
CA GLU A 99 24.63 2.29 40.07
C GLU A 99 24.32 3.47 39.12
N TRP A 100 23.57 3.25 38.02
CA TRP A 100 23.27 4.30 37.07
C TRP A 100 22.41 5.39 37.71
N LYS A 101 22.80 6.64 37.54
CA LYS A 101 22.05 7.80 38.04
C LYS A 101 21.19 8.37 36.90
N TRP A 102 19.92 8.13 36.98
CA TRP A 102 18.92 8.61 36.06
C TRP A 102 18.42 9.99 36.42
N LEU A 103 18.36 10.92 35.48
CA LEU A 103 17.56 12.13 35.64
C LEU A 103 16.08 11.74 35.66
N ALA A 104 15.34 12.09 36.71
CA ALA A 104 13.92 11.80 36.84
C ALA A 104 13.10 13.07 36.88
N VAL A 105 12.10 13.17 36.00
CA VAL A 105 11.23 14.34 35.85
C VAL A 105 9.78 13.91 36.02
N GLY A 106 9.15 14.32 37.13
CA GLY A 106 7.73 14.08 37.42
C GLY A 106 6.86 15.16 36.77
N ILE A 107 5.84 14.74 36.06
CA ILE A 107 4.90 15.55 35.29
C ILE A 107 3.50 15.28 35.82
N LYS A 108 2.74 16.32 36.12
CA LYS A 108 1.33 16.29 36.47
C LYS A 108 0.50 16.85 35.31
N PHE A 109 -0.48 16.10 34.82
CA PHE A 109 -1.32 16.59 33.74
C PHE A 109 -2.23 17.72 34.21
N ASP A 110 -2.61 18.59 33.31
CA ASP A 110 -3.49 19.74 33.55
C ASP A 110 -2.96 20.74 34.59
N GLU A 111 -1.65 20.68 34.90
CA GLU A 111 -0.99 21.69 35.76
C GLU A 111 -0.28 22.76 34.92
N SER A 112 0.03 23.87 35.58
CA SER A 112 0.67 25.04 34.98
C SER A 112 2.18 24.98 35.09
N TYR A 113 2.87 24.94 33.94
CA TYR A 113 4.32 24.91 33.81
C TYR A 113 4.87 26.21 33.23
N GLU A 114 6.08 26.57 33.60
CA GLU A 114 6.88 27.54 32.86
C GLU A 114 7.56 26.81 31.70
N VAL A 115 7.14 27.12 30.47
CA VAL A 115 7.59 26.46 29.26
C VAL A 115 8.13 27.46 28.28
N TYR A 116 8.97 26.98 27.36
CA TYR A 116 9.50 27.76 26.26
C TYR A 116 8.63 27.58 25.03
N THR A 117 8.37 28.69 24.34
CA THR A 117 7.54 28.73 23.13
C THR A 117 8.34 28.69 21.83
N ASP A 118 9.65 28.80 21.92
CA ASP A 118 10.57 28.73 20.80
C ASP A 118 11.63 27.64 21.01
N TRP A 119 12.08 27.06 19.90
CA TRP A 119 13.06 25.98 19.89
C TRP A 119 14.40 26.37 20.55
N GLY A 120 14.76 27.65 20.57
CA GLY A 120 15.99 28.16 21.15
C GLY A 120 15.95 28.32 22.67
N PHE A 121 14.82 28.02 23.32
CA PHE A 121 14.61 28.31 24.78
C PHE A 121 14.85 29.78 25.14
N GLY A 122 14.46 30.68 24.24
CA GLY A 122 14.63 32.13 24.43
C GLY A 122 13.43 32.83 25.07
N SER A 123 12.23 32.41 24.70
CA SER A 123 10.96 33.00 25.15
C SER A 123 10.19 32.01 26.00
N SER A 124 9.83 32.35 27.24
CA SER A 124 9.03 31.49 28.11
C SER A 124 7.66 32.07 28.41
N GLU A 125 6.73 31.19 28.67
CA GLU A 125 5.38 31.50 29.15
C GLU A 125 4.96 30.52 30.23
N LYS A 126 3.99 30.93 31.05
CA LYS A 126 3.39 30.02 32.03
C LYS A 126 2.01 29.56 31.48
N THR A 127 1.87 28.28 31.19
CA THR A 127 0.66 27.72 30.61
C THR A 127 0.30 26.37 31.21
N VAL A 128 -0.98 26.00 31.13
CA VAL A 128 -1.46 24.67 31.54
C VAL A 128 -1.20 23.71 30.42
N LEU A 129 -0.60 22.55 30.74
CA LEU A 129 -0.31 21.48 29.76
C LEU A 129 -1.20 20.27 30.03
N PRO A 130 -2.24 20.05 29.18
CA PRO A 130 -3.04 18.86 29.23
C PRO A 130 -2.23 17.61 28.78
N LYS A 131 -2.78 16.43 29.07
CA LYS A 131 -2.14 15.13 28.83
C LYS A 131 -1.62 14.97 27.39
N GLU A 132 -2.35 15.47 26.42
CA GLU A 132 -2.07 15.33 24.99
C GLU A 132 -0.74 15.97 24.59
N TYR A 133 -0.26 16.99 25.28
CA TYR A 133 1.06 17.61 25.02
C TYR A 133 2.22 16.62 25.18
N TRP A 134 2.06 15.57 25.97
CA TRP A 134 3.10 14.61 26.31
C TRP A 134 3.15 13.40 25.37
N ALA A 135 2.39 13.43 24.28
CA ALA A 135 2.32 12.34 23.33
C ALA A 135 3.59 12.17 22.49
N ASN A 136 4.36 13.23 22.28
CA ASN A 136 5.62 13.18 21.55
C ASN A 136 6.69 14.02 22.27
N LEU A 137 7.95 13.59 22.17
CA LEU A 137 9.05 14.32 22.80
C LEU A 137 10.38 14.20 22.04
N ILE A 138 11.21 15.22 22.17
CA ILE A 138 12.62 15.23 21.78
C ILE A 138 13.43 15.67 23.01
N ILE A 139 14.32 14.83 23.51
CA ILE A 139 15.29 15.22 24.55
C ILE A 139 16.44 15.94 23.86
N ARG A 140 16.86 17.05 24.42
CA ARG A 140 17.87 17.93 23.81
C ARG A 140 18.59 18.81 24.81
N SER A 141 19.74 19.34 24.43
CA SER A 141 20.44 20.42 25.17
C SER A 141 19.89 21.80 24.79
N ARG A 142 20.21 22.82 25.61
CA ARG A 142 19.81 24.21 25.35
C ARG A 142 20.33 24.76 24.02
N ASP A 143 21.52 24.33 23.56
CA ASP A 143 22.13 24.75 22.30
C ASP A 143 21.42 24.15 21.05
N GLY A 144 20.43 23.33 21.25
CA GLY A 144 19.66 22.69 20.18
C GLY A 144 20.10 21.29 19.78
N THR A 145 21.19 20.79 20.38
CA THR A 145 21.67 19.44 20.11
C THR A 145 20.65 18.41 20.62
N LYS A 146 20.10 17.64 19.71
CA LYS A 146 19.19 16.54 20.02
C LYS A 146 19.96 15.35 20.58
N ASP A 147 19.32 14.62 21.46
CA ASP A 147 19.84 13.34 21.98
C ASP A 147 19.81 12.25 20.89
N VAL A 148 18.73 12.19 20.14
CA VAL A 148 18.58 11.38 18.91
C VAL A 148 17.90 12.23 17.83
N ASP A 149 18.12 11.90 16.57
CA ASP A 149 17.53 12.65 15.45
C ASP A 149 16.03 12.40 15.31
N ALA A 150 15.56 11.20 15.68
CA ALA A 150 14.17 10.80 15.59
C ALA A 150 13.28 11.46 16.66
N ASP A 151 12.08 11.80 16.28
CA ASP A 151 11.00 12.16 17.19
C ASP A 151 10.50 10.90 17.91
N ARG A 152 10.31 10.97 19.23
CA ARG A 152 9.86 9.84 20.04
C ARG A 152 8.38 9.99 20.40
N SER A 153 7.57 8.98 20.12
CA SER A 153 6.18 8.93 20.56
C SER A 153 6.05 8.23 21.92
N VAL A 154 5.37 8.88 22.84
CA VAL A 154 5.07 8.36 24.18
C VAL A 154 3.72 7.66 24.17
N ASP A 155 3.68 6.38 24.53
CA ASP A 155 2.43 5.65 24.70
C ASP A 155 1.77 6.04 26.03
N LEU A 156 0.87 7.01 25.98
CA LEU A 156 0.16 7.52 27.18
C LEU A 156 -0.87 6.51 27.73
N THR A 157 -1.03 5.34 27.13
CA THR A 157 -1.91 4.27 27.65
C THR A 157 -1.17 3.29 28.57
N LYS A 158 0.18 3.37 28.64
CA LYS A 158 1.04 2.52 29.46
C LYS A 158 1.08 3.00 30.92
N VAL A 159 -0.04 2.84 31.59
CA VAL A 159 -0.20 3.15 33.01
C VAL A 159 0.14 1.92 33.83
N ASP A 160 1.02 2.06 34.83
CA ASP A 160 1.38 0.95 35.72
C ASP A 160 0.36 0.74 36.86
N ASP A 161 0.65 -0.21 37.78
CA ASP A 161 -0.20 -0.56 38.90
C ASP A 161 -0.43 0.60 39.90
N ASP A 162 0.47 1.59 39.90
CA ASP A 162 0.39 2.79 40.76
C ASP A 162 -0.41 3.92 40.07
N GLY A 163 -0.85 3.73 38.82
CA GLY A 163 -1.56 4.72 38.04
C GLY A 163 -0.65 5.76 37.33
N ILE A 164 0.65 5.49 37.24
CA ILE A 164 1.69 6.40 36.71
C ILE A 164 2.18 5.86 35.37
N ILE A 165 2.43 6.75 34.39
CA ILE A 165 3.11 6.41 33.14
C ILE A 165 4.62 6.59 33.37
N ARG A 166 5.39 5.49 33.43
CA ARG A 166 6.85 5.56 33.51
C ARG A 166 7.48 5.39 32.14
N VAL A 167 8.29 6.36 31.76
CA VAL A 167 8.97 6.40 30.47
C VAL A 167 10.47 6.45 30.69
N TYR A 168 11.20 5.46 30.20
CA TYR A 168 12.65 5.38 30.33
C TYR A 168 13.30 5.63 28.97
N SER A 169 14.23 6.56 28.93
CA SER A 169 14.98 6.95 27.74
C SER A 169 16.48 6.90 28.02
N ILE A 170 17.24 6.28 27.15
CA ILE A 170 18.70 6.23 27.21
C ILE A 170 19.27 7.09 26.10
N THR A 171 20.31 7.86 26.37
CA THR A 171 20.97 8.72 25.40
C THR A 171 21.43 7.89 24.17
N GLY A 172 21.16 8.41 22.97
CA GLY A 172 21.51 7.75 21.72
C GLY A 172 20.61 6.56 21.34
N ASN A 173 19.56 6.25 22.12
CA ASN A 173 18.59 5.21 21.82
C ASN A 173 17.23 5.83 21.44
N GLU A 174 16.70 5.49 20.27
CA GLU A 174 15.39 5.99 19.79
C GLU A 174 14.22 5.36 20.54
N THR A 175 14.42 4.17 21.12
CA THR A 175 13.37 3.41 21.81
C THR A 175 13.09 3.98 23.20
N LEU A 176 11.81 4.13 23.52
CA LEU A 176 11.34 4.41 24.89
C LEU A 176 10.90 3.09 25.54
N PHE A 177 11.31 2.88 26.80
CA PHE A 177 10.93 1.71 27.60
C PHE A 177 9.88 2.11 28.62
N TYR A 178 9.02 1.17 29.03
CA TYR A 178 7.92 1.42 29.99
C TYR A 178 7.96 0.45 31.18
N ASP A 179 8.83 -0.54 31.16
CA ASP A 179 9.17 -1.39 32.30
C ASP A 179 10.69 -1.31 32.54
N GLU A 180 11.09 -1.16 33.78
CA GLU A 180 12.50 -1.09 34.18
C GLU A 180 13.29 -2.33 33.74
N LYS A 181 12.63 -3.51 33.66
CA LYS A 181 13.24 -4.76 33.22
C LYS A 181 13.61 -4.80 31.75
N ASP A 182 12.96 -3.96 30.94
CA ASP A 182 13.20 -3.89 29.50
C ASP A 182 14.38 -2.95 29.17
N ILE A 183 14.94 -2.25 30.16
CA ILE A 183 16.04 -1.33 29.98
C ILE A 183 17.32 -2.10 29.64
N PRO A 184 17.99 -1.78 28.51
CA PRO A 184 19.26 -2.43 28.17
C PRO A 184 20.36 -2.04 29.17
N THR A 185 20.86 -3.01 29.89
CA THR A 185 21.96 -2.81 30.87
C THR A 185 23.35 -2.97 30.24
N SER A 186 23.41 -3.25 28.95
CA SER A 186 24.65 -3.39 28.16
C SER A 186 24.79 -2.21 27.18
N PRO A 187 26.04 -1.74 26.91
CA PRO A 187 26.31 -0.76 25.87
C PRO A 187 26.03 -1.29 24.46
N ILE A 188 25.89 -2.59 24.28
CA ILE A 188 25.69 -3.22 22.97
C ILE A 188 24.22 -3.09 22.56
N ASN A 189 23.98 -2.35 21.47
CA ASN A 189 22.67 -2.19 20.88
C ASN A 189 22.31 -3.43 20.04
N GLU A 190 23.22 -3.82 19.13
CA GLU A 190 22.96 -4.89 18.19
C GLU A 190 24.25 -5.50 17.66
N VAL A 191 24.14 -6.81 17.34
CA VAL A 191 25.20 -7.53 16.62
C VAL A 191 24.63 -8.13 15.36
N SER A 192 25.17 -7.75 14.19
CA SER A 192 24.67 -8.21 12.89
C SER A 192 25.80 -8.64 11.95
N MET A 193 25.53 -9.62 11.11
CA MET A 193 26.44 -10.06 10.06
C MET A 193 26.23 -9.21 8.80
N ASN A 194 27.26 -8.51 8.32
CA ASN A 194 27.21 -7.66 7.14
C ASN A 194 27.69 -8.35 5.86
N THR A 195 28.67 -9.25 6.02
CA THR A 195 29.17 -10.12 4.95
C THR A 195 29.46 -11.49 5.55
N LEU A 196 29.77 -12.50 4.73
CA LEU A 196 30.11 -13.83 5.24
C LEU A 196 31.38 -13.86 6.12
N THR A 197 32.16 -12.78 6.13
CA THR A 197 33.37 -12.62 6.96
C THR A 197 33.33 -11.45 7.92
N SER A 198 32.26 -10.64 7.94
CA SER A 198 32.22 -9.41 8.76
C SER A 198 30.96 -9.38 9.63
N ILE A 199 31.19 -9.20 10.92
CA ILE A 199 30.15 -9.03 11.93
C ILE A 199 30.29 -7.64 12.53
N LYS A 200 29.21 -6.87 12.54
CA LYS A 200 29.13 -5.53 13.05
C LYS A 200 28.39 -5.52 14.38
N MET A 201 29.00 -4.89 15.38
CA MET A 201 28.37 -4.57 16.66
C MET A 201 28.16 -3.06 16.72
N SER A 202 26.95 -2.62 16.91
CA SER A 202 26.60 -1.21 17.19
C SER A 202 26.37 -1.04 18.69
N LEU A 203 26.70 0.15 19.16
CA LEU A 203 26.60 0.50 20.57
C LEU A 203 25.58 1.61 20.77
N TYR A 204 24.85 1.60 21.88
CA TYR A 204 24.13 2.77 22.37
C TYR A 204 25.09 3.88 22.81
N PHE A 205 26.24 3.47 23.39
CA PHE A 205 27.26 4.37 23.91
C PHE A 205 28.66 3.73 23.92
N ALA A 206 29.70 4.54 23.94
CA ALA A 206 31.07 4.08 23.91
C ALA A 206 31.44 3.29 25.16
N PHE A 207 32.24 2.25 25.02
CA PHE A 207 32.84 1.58 26.16
C PHE A 207 33.82 2.54 26.91
N GLU A 208 33.81 2.47 28.20
CA GLU A 208 34.75 3.26 29.05
C GLU A 208 36.22 2.88 28.84
N LYS A 209 36.49 1.62 28.48
CA LYS A 209 37.84 1.10 28.22
C LYS A 209 38.05 0.81 26.72
N SER A 210 39.32 0.85 26.30
CA SER A 210 39.68 0.41 24.96
C SER A 210 39.65 -1.10 24.91
N LEU A 211 38.79 -1.67 24.04
CA LEU A 211 38.65 -3.12 23.85
C LEU A 211 39.53 -3.61 22.69
N SER A 212 39.94 -4.88 22.80
CA SER A 212 40.74 -5.62 21.83
C SER A 212 40.00 -6.89 21.36
N VAL A 213 40.58 -7.64 20.43
CA VAL A 213 39.98 -8.94 19.97
C VAL A 213 39.80 -9.92 21.10
N GLU A 214 40.73 -9.92 22.08
CA GLU A 214 40.75 -10.85 23.19
C GLU A 214 39.59 -10.66 24.18
N ASP A 215 38.95 -9.50 24.19
CA ASP A 215 37.79 -9.20 25.01
C ASP A 215 36.49 -9.86 24.50
N PHE A 216 36.53 -10.42 23.28
CA PHE A 216 35.36 -11.00 22.59
C PHE A 216 35.57 -12.43 22.15
N SER A 217 34.51 -13.24 22.06
CA SER A 217 34.53 -14.47 21.33
C SER A 217 33.25 -14.63 20.47
N ILE A 218 33.43 -15.27 19.30
CA ILE A 218 32.29 -15.64 18.45
C ILE A 218 32.17 -17.13 18.44
N ARG A 219 30.97 -17.64 18.73
CA ARG A 219 30.69 -19.08 18.77
C ARG A 219 29.29 -19.40 18.24
N ASP A 220 29.04 -20.65 17.91
CA ASP A 220 27.71 -21.18 17.64
C ASP A 220 27.06 -21.81 18.91
N GLU A 221 25.84 -22.31 18.75
CA GLU A 221 25.08 -23.00 19.81
C GLU A 221 25.81 -24.22 20.38
N SER A 222 26.65 -24.90 19.59
CA SER A 222 27.44 -26.05 20.01
C SER A 222 28.73 -25.66 20.73
N ASN A 223 28.98 -24.39 20.96
CA ASN A 223 30.22 -23.79 21.48
C ASN A 223 31.44 -23.94 20.57
N LYS A 224 31.27 -24.22 19.29
CA LYS A 224 32.36 -24.14 18.30
C LYS A 224 32.71 -22.66 18.09
N LYS A 225 34.01 -22.34 18.27
CA LYS A 225 34.52 -20.98 18.12
C LYS A 225 34.89 -20.65 16.69
N TYR A 226 34.64 -19.38 16.31
CA TYR A 226 35.02 -18.79 15.04
C TYR A 226 36.10 -17.74 15.28
N ALA A 227 37.26 -17.91 14.68
CA ALA A 227 38.43 -17.05 14.90
C ALA A 227 38.20 -15.65 14.30
N ILE A 228 38.48 -14.62 15.12
CA ILE A 228 38.45 -13.21 14.73
C ILE A 228 39.85 -12.82 14.29
N ASN A 229 40.01 -12.48 13.02
CA ASN A 229 41.29 -12.06 12.45
C ASN A 229 41.61 -10.58 12.79
N LYS A 230 40.60 -9.73 12.81
CA LYS A 230 40.77 -8.29 12.99
C LYS A 230 39.55 -7.65 13.63
N LEU A 231 39.79 -6.63 14.47
CA LEU A 231 38.78 -5.71 15.00
C LEU A 231 39.01 -4.30 14.46
N ASN A 232 38.09 -3.79 13.68
CA ASN A 232 38.04 -2.39 13.26
C ASN A 232 37.08 -1.64 14.19
N LYS A 233 37.39 -0.37 14.48
CA LYS A 233 36.62 0.46 15.39
C LYS A 233 36.37 1.84 14.77
N SER A 234 35.13 2.30 14.78
CA SER A 234 34.72 3.60 14.30
C SER A 234 33.55 4.11 15.14
N SER A 235 33.80 5.15 15.96
CA SER A 235 32.77 5.72 16.86
C SER A 235 32.06 4.63 17.70
N LEU A 236 30.76 4.47 17.53
CA LEU A 236 29.92 3.48 18.21
C LEU A 236 29.80 2.15 17.46
N ILE A 237 30.69 1.86 16.50
CA ILE A 237 30.66 0.66 15.68
C ILE A 237 31.96 -0.11 15.83
N TYR A 238 31.81 -1.41 16.10
CA TYR A 238 32.89 -2.38 16.09
C TYR A 238 32.61 -3.40 15.00
N GLU A 239 33.60 -3.63 14.11
CA GLU A 239 33.51 -4.62 13.05
C GLU A 239 34.53 -5.72 13.30
N PHE A 240 34.04 -6.94 13.49
CA PHE A 240 34.83 -8.16 13.66
C PHE A 240 34.99 -8.84 12.30
N VAL A 241 36.23 -8.96 11.83
CA VAL A 241 36.54 -9.69 10.59
C VAL A 241 36.92 -11.12 10.96
N LEU A 242 36.17 -12.09 10.49
CA LEU A 242 36.43 -13.51 10.70
C LEU A 242 37.62 -13.99 9.84
N GLU A 243 38.33 -15.00 10.32
CA GLU A 243 39.41 -15.63 9.57
C GLU A 243 38.88 -16.38 8.34
N ASN A 244 37.72 -17.03 8.45
CA ASN A 244 37.09 -17.80 7.38
C ASN A 244 35.65 -17.30 7.13
N GLU A 245 35.14 -17.54 5.91
CA GLU A 245 33.76 -17.28 5.58
C GLU A 245 32.80 -18.16 6.40
N PHE A 246 31.76 -17.55 6.98
CA PHE A 246 30.63 -18.25 7.58
C PHE A 246 29.62 -18.62 6.50
N SER A 247 29.23 -19.88 6.45
CA SER A 247 28.30 -20.38 5.42
C SER A 247 27.26 -21.35 5.94
N ASP A 248 27.26 -21.65 7.24
CA ASP A 248 26.30 -22.57 7.86
C ASP A 248 25.21 -21.80 8.63
N PHE A 249 24.17 -21.38 7.93
CA PHE A 249 23.05 -20.65 8.52
C PHE A 249 22.04 -21.55 9.27
N THR A 250 22.32 -22.84 9.45
CA THR A 250 21.50 -23.74 10.28
C THR A 250 21.71 -23.53 11.77
N THR A 251 22.78 -22.86 12.16
CA THR A 251 23.14 -22.58 13.55
C THR A 251 23.12 -21.10 13.86
N GLN A 252 22.69 -20.72 15.06
CA GLN A 252 22.77 -19.35 15.56
C GLN A 252 24.18 -19.03 16.05
N LEU A 253 24.78 -17.97 15.53
CA LEU A 253 26.01 -17.42 16.09
C LEU A 253 25.74 -16.43 17.21
N TYR A 254 26.68 -16.41 18.18
CA TYR A 254 26.67 -15.46 19.30
C TYR A 254 28.00 -14.74 19.38
N LEU A 255 27.96 -13.46 19.71
CA LEU A 255 29.08 -12.68 20.19
C LEU A 255 29.07 -12.71 21.73
N ASP A 256 30.10 -13.26 22.34
CA ASP A 256 30.23 -13.22 23.80
C ASP A 256 31.13 -12.05 24.21
N TYR A 257 30.67 -11.27 25.17
CA TYR A 257 31.38 -10.16 25.79
C TYR A 257 30.98 -10.02 27.26
N ASP A 258 31.95 -9.94 28.14
CA ASP A 258 31.77 -9.69 29.58
C ASP A 258 30.74 -10.63 30.27
N GLY A 259 30.78 -11.91 29.92
CA GLY A 259 29.86 -12.92 30.47
C GLY A 259 28.46 -12.98 29.82
N HIS A 260 28.17 -12.11 28.91
CA HIS A 260 26.92 -12.06 28.14
C HIS A 260 27.08 -12.58 26.71
N SER A 261 26.01 -13.15 26.16
CA SER A 261 25.96 -13.70 24.81
C SER A 261 24.91 -12.96 23.98
N TYR A 262 25.34 -12.35 22.88
CA TYR A 262 24.49 -11.58 21.98
C TYR A 262 24.27 -12.35 20.70
N PRO A 263 23.02 -12.69 20.34
CA PRO A 263 22.73 -13.40 19.08
C PRO A 263 23.07 -12.49 17.89
N ILE A 264 23.73 -13.07 16.90
CA ILE A 264 24.12 -12.35 15.68
C ILE A 264 22.97 -12.39 14.67
N ASN A 265 22.44 -11.22 14.30
CA ASN A 265 21.40 -11.08 13.30
C ASN A 265 22.00 -11.27 11.89
N TYR A 266 21.37 -12.10 11.06
CA TYR A 266 21.87 -12.43 9.71
C TYR A 266 21.29 -11.54 8.59
N ARG A 267 20.35 -10.63 8.87
CA ARG A 267 19.66 -9.82 7.84
C ARG A 267 20.62 -9.09 6.89
N GLY A 268 21.75 -8.59 7.41
CA GLY A 268 22.69 -7.80 6.63
C GLY A 268 23.41 -8.54 5.49
N VAL A 269 23.37 -9.89 5.46
CA VAL A 269 23.98 -10.69 4.38
C VAL A 269 22.99 -11.19 3.33
N PHE A 270 21.69 -11.20 3.62
CA PHE A 270 20.68 -11.91 2.83
C PHE A 270 20.52 -11.38 1.39
N ASN A 271 20.72 -10.08 1.16
CA ASN A 271 20.68 -9.48 -0.18
C ASN A 271 22.07 -9.43 -0.87
N LYS A 272 23.12 -9.97 -0.25
CA LYS A 272 24.49 -9.90 -0.80
C LYS A 272 24.74 -11.01 -1.82
N ALA A 273 25.54 -10.68 -2.84
CA ALA A 273 25.92 -11.63 -3.90
C ALA A 273 26.58 -12.93 -3.35
N ALA A 274 27.33 -12.84 -2.24
CA ALA A 274 27.96 -14.00 -1.62
C ALA A 274 26.92 -14.96 -1.03
N PHE A 275 25.87 -14.48 -0.35
CA PHE A 275 24.76 -15.29 0.14
C PHE A 275 23.97 -15.89 -1.04
N ASN A 276 23.63 -15.08 -2.03
CA ASN A 276 22.90 -15.53 -3.22
C ASN A 276 23.69 -16.64 -3.97
N LYS A 277 25.01 -16.51 -4.07
CA LYS A 277 25.85 -17.56 -4.67
C LYS A 277 25.71 -18.90 -3.94
N LEU A 278 25.51 -18.90 -2.63
CA LEU A 278 25.34 -20.11 -1.82
C LEU A 278 23.90 -20.65 -1.92
N TYR A 279 22.90 -19.77 -1.86
CA TYR A 279 21.53 -20.17 -1.51
C TYR A 279 20.44 -19.72 -2.49
N GLN A 280 20.70 -18.85 -3.46
CA GLN A 280 19.69 -18.53 -4.47
C GLN A 280 19.35 -19.78 -5.27
N TYR A 281 18.07 -20.10 -5.32
CA TYR A 281 17.50 -21.19 -6.09
C TYR A 281 16.68 -20.65 -7.25
N ASP A 282 17.06 -20.98 -8.47
CA ASP A 282 16.43 -20.46 -9.69
C ASP A 282 15.40 -21.46 -10.29
N GLY A 283 15.14 -22.58 -9.61
CA GLY A 283 14.09 -23.54 -10.00
C GLY A 283 12.69 -22.95 -9.77
N LYS A 284 11.75 -23.35 -10.63
CA LYS A 284 10.34 -22.94 -10.56
C LYS A 284 9.44 -24.08 -10.04
N ASP A 285 9.99 -24.97 -9.25
CA ASP A 285 9.38 -26.21 -8.79
C ASP A 285 9.33 -26.31 -7.24
N LEU A 286 9.37 -25.16 -6.53
CA LEU A 286 9.05 -25.13 -5.11
C LEU A 286 7.56 -25.40 -4.92
N GLY A 287 7.22 -26.04 -3.78
CA GLY A 287 5.88 -26.54 -3.51
C GLY A 287 5.71 -28.03 -3.81
N ALA A 288 4.47 -28.51 -3.92
CA ALA A 288 4.11 -29.87 -4.28
C ALA A 288 3.90 -30.01 -5.79
N ASN A 289 4.67 -30.86 -6.44
CA ASN A 289 4.63 -31.09 -7.88
C ASN A 289 4.34 -32.56 -8.18
N VAL A 290 3.20 -32.84 -8.82
CA VAL A 290 2.85 -34.15 -9.33
C VAL A 290 3.33 -34.24 -10.78
N ASN A 291 4.04 -35.30 -11.14
CA ASN A 291 4.49 -35.49 -12.51
C ASN A 291 3.31 -35.83 -13.46
N ALA A 292 3.50 -35.63 -14.76
CA ALA A 292 2.41 -35.69 -15.75
C ALA A 292 1.73 -37.08 -15.83
N ASP A 293 2.44 -38.20 -15.56
CA ASP A 293 1.87 -39.55 -15.57
C ASP A 293 1.30 -39.96 -14.20
N GLY A 294 1.38 -39.11 -13.19
CA GLY A 294 0.88 -39.37 -11.82
C GLY A 294 1.68 -40.46 -11.08
N SER A 295 2.87 -40.84 -11.55
CA SER A 295 3.67 -41.89 -10.90
C SER A 295 4.39 -41.40 -9.63
N GLU A 296 4.62 -40.09 -9.51
CA GLU A 296 5.30 -39.51 -8.36
C GLU A 296 4.79 -38.11 -7.99
N THR A 297 4.99 -37.75 -6.71
CA THR A 297 4.80 -36.40 -6.18
C THR A 297 6.07 -35.95 -5.50
N VAL A 298 6.64 -34.82 -5.92
CA VAL A 298 7.85 -34.23 -5.35
C VAL A 298 7.50 -32.94 -4.58
N PHE A 299 7.91 -32.86 -3.33
CA PHE A 299 7.77 -31.67 -2.49
C PHE A 299 9.13 -31.00 -2.35
N LYS A 300 9.15 -29.68 -2.53
CA LYS A 300 10.35 -28.86 -2.34
C LYS A 300 10.04 -27.61 -1.53
N VAL A 301 10.86 -27.35 -0.52
CA VAL A 301 10.79 -26.12 0.29
C VAL A 301 12.20 -25.53 0.45
N TRP A 302 12.30 -24.21 0.28
CA TRP A 302 13.56 -23.50 0.45
C TRP A 302 13.69 -22.99 1.88
N SER A 303 14.67 -23.51 2.61
CA SER A 303 14.99 -23.13 3.99
C SER A 303 16.46 -23.40 4.30
N PRO A 304 17.38 -22.49 3.93
CA PRO A 304 18.81 -22.61 4.23
C PRO A 304 19.12 -22.76 5.72
N SER A 305 18.33 -22.10 6.57
CA SER A 305 18.53 -22.06 8.02
C SER A 305 17.88 -23.23 8.76
N ALA A 306 17.14 -24.11 8.09
CA ALA A 306 16.59 -25.29 8.73
C ALA A 306 17.68 -26.34 8.98
N SER A 307 17.64 -26.95 10.17
CA SER A 307 18.45 -28.10 10.54
C SER A 307 17.73 -29.42 10.28
N ALA A 308 16.38 -29.44 10.32
CA ALA A 308 15.54 -30.56 9.93
C ALA A 308 14.18 -30.09 9.42
N ILE A 309 13.61 -30.81 8.46
CA ILE A 309 12.24 -30.62 7.99
C ILE A 309 11.55 -31.97 7.87
N ILE A 310 10.35 -32.07 8.44
CA ILE A 310 9.46 -33.21 8.34
C ILE A 310 8.23 -32.78 7.56
N ILE A 311 7.85 -33.55 6.55
CA ILE A 311 6.55 -33.38 5.87
C ILE A 311 5.50 -34.27 6.55
N ASN A 312 4.31 -33.69 6.84
CA ASN A 312 3.21 -34.36 7.50
C ASN A 312 2.00 -34.43 6.57
N PHE A 313 1.46 -35.61 6.36
CA PHE A 313 0.23 -35.83 5.58
C PHE A 313 -0.97 -36.04 6.47
N TYR A 314 -2.13 -35.56 6.01
CA TYR A 314 -3.41 -35.65 6.70
C TYR A 314 -4.42 -36.45 5.89
N GLU A 315 -5.37 -37.10 6.53
CA GLU A 315 -6.39 -37.91 5.88
C GLU A 315 -7.44 -37.04 5.17
N SER A 316 -7.72 -35.85 5.72
CA SER A 316 -8.64 -34.87 5.15
C SER A 316 -8.27 -33.45 5.58
N SER A 317 -8.94 -32.44 5.02
CA SER A 317 -8.80 -31.03 5.37
C SER A 317 -9.03 -30.74 6.86
N THR A 318 -9.93 -31.49 7.50
CA THR A 318 -10.40 -31.28 8.89
C THR A 318 -10.07 -32.44 9.85
N SER A 319 -9.36 -33.49 9.38
CA SER A 319 -9.00 -34.64 10.23
C SER A 319 -8.16 -34.23 11.44
N ASN A 320 -8.43 -34.85 12.59
CA ASN A 320 -7.58 -34.69 13.76
C ASN A 320 -6.33 -35.56 13.67
N GLY A 321 -5.15 -34.92 13.78
CA GLY A 321 -3.86 -35.61 13.79
C GLY A 321 -3.28 -35.95 12.42
N ILE A 322 -2.00 -36.21 12.44
CA ILE A 322 -1.14 -36.56 11.31
C ILE A 322 -1.35 -38.03 10.95
N LYS A 323 -1.51 -38.33 9.67
CA LYS A 323 -1.63 -39.71 9.17
C LYS A 323 -0.27 -40.36 8.93
N GLU A 324 0.60 -39.65 8.22
CA GLU A 324 1.94 -40.09 7.87
C GLU A 324 2.93 -38.93 8.00
N SER A 325 4.17 -39.19 8.39
CA SER A 325 5.24 -38.20 8.45
C SER A 325 6.52 -38.78 7.86
N PHE A 326 7.28 -37.95 7.16
CA PHE A 326 8.53 -38.33 6.52
C PHE A 326 9.57 -37.22 6.66
N ASP A 327 10.82 -37.62 6.89
CA ASP A 327 11.94 -36.68 6.86
C ASP A 327 12.21 -36.22 5.44
N MET A 328 12.43 -34.91 5.27
CA MET A 328 12.88 -34.34 4.01
C MET A 328 14.41 -34.37 3.93
N VAL A 329 14.95 -34.42 2.72
CA VAL A 329 16.37 -34.42 2.48
C VAL A 329 16.86 -33.05 2.06
N LYS A 330 17.87 -32.52 2.76
CA LYS A 330 18.52 -31.26 2.40
C LYS A 330 19.38 -31.43 1.13
N GLY A 331 19.06 -30.67 0.11
CA GLY A 331 19.80 -30.60 -1.15
C GLY A 331 20.66 -29.34 -1.26
N GLU A 332 21.08 -29.07 -2.48
CA GLU A 332 21.83 -27.85 -2.80
C GLU A 332 20.97 -26.59 -2.62
N LYS A 333 21.62 -25.44 -2.49
CA LYS A 333 20.97 -24.12 -2.37
C LYS A 333 20.00 -23.98 -1.18
N GLY A 334 20.07 -24.86 -0.18
CA GLY A 334 19.15 -24.83 0.96
C GLY A 334 17.75 -25.34 0.65
N VAL A 335 17.57 -26.05 -0.47
CA VAL A 335 16.28 -26.67 -0.84
C VAL A 335 16.18 -28.04 -0.15
N TRP A 336 15.08 -28.27 0.53
CA TRP A 336 14.70 -29.55 1.10
C TRP A 336 13.69 -30.24 0.21
N SER A 337 13.79 -31.56 0.05
CA SER A 337 12.88 -32.31 -0.81
C SER A 337 12.42 -33.61 -0.18
N TYR A 338 11.19 -34.01 -0.52
CA TYR A 338 10.65 -35.35 -0.28
C TYR A 338 10.01 -35.87 -1.56
N LYS A 339 10.19 -37.12 -1.89
CA LYS A 339 9.61 -37.79 -3.04
C LYS A 339 8.69 -38.91 -2.60
N ALA A 340 7.44 -38.91 -3.01
CA ALA A 340 6.50 -40.01 -2.90
C ALA A 340 6.34 -40.70 -4.26
N ASP A 341 6.52 -42.02 -4.33
CA ASP A 341 6.35 -42.81 -5.58
C ASP A 341 4.83 -43.12 -5.80
N ARG A 342 4.03 -42.09 -5.78
CA ARG A 342 2.58 -42.14 -6.03
C ARG A 342 2.01 -40.72 -6.26
N ASP A 343 0.87 -40.65 -6.92
CA ASP A 343 0.07 -39.43 -6.99
C ASP A 343 -0.61 -39.17 -5.64
N LEU A 344 -0.33 -38.00 -5.08
CA LEU A 344 -0.91 -37.53 -3.82
C LEU A 344 -2.01 -36.48 -4.04
N HIS A 345 -2.60 -36.36 -5.25
CA HIS A 345 -3.70 -35.45 -5.53
C HIS A 345 -4.80 -35.54 -4.47
N GLY A 346 -5.22 -34.40 -3.93
CA GLY A 346 -6.25 -34.31 -2.89
C GLY A 346 -5.77 -34.56 -1.46
N ILE A 347 -4.46 -34.85 -1.27
CA ILE A 347 -3.90 -35.02 0.08
C ILE A 347 -3.48 -33.66 0.65
N TYR A 348 -3.85 -33.44 1.91
CA TYR A 348 -3.43 -32.26 2.67
C TYR A 348 -2.12 -32.52 3.40
N TYR A 349 -1.28 -31.48 3.50
CA TYR A 349 0.04 -31.58 4.15
C TYR A 349 0.45 -30.28 4.84
N THR A 350 1.42 -30.41 5.77
CA THR A 350 2.15 -29.32 6.40
C THR A 350 3.58 -29.72 6.64
N TYR A 351 4.41 -28.75 7.05
CA TYR A 351 5.77 -29.01 7.49
C TYR A 351 5.90 -28.87 9.01
N THR A 352 6.81 -29.66 9.61
CA THR A 352 7.44 -29.38 10.89
C THR A 352 8.89 -29.01 10.60
N ILE A 353 9.31 -27.84 11.06
CA ILE A 353 10.61 -27.24 10.68
C ILE A 353 11.39 -26.88 11.94
N ASP A 354 12.59 -27.45 12.07
CA ASP A 354 13.56 -27.03 13.08
C ASP A 354 14.51 -26.01 12.47
N VAL A 355 14.43 -24.77 12.95
CA VAL A 355 15.18 -23.63 12.41
C VAL A 355 15.72 -22.76 13.55
N LEU A 356 17.04 -22.50 13.57
CA LEU A 356 17.72 -21.69 14.57
C LEU A 356 17.29 -22.02 16.03
N GLY A 357 17.29 -23.32 16.38
CA GLY A 357 16.92 -23.80 17.73
C GLY A 357 15.42 -23.79 18.06
N LYS A 358 14.54 -23.40 17.12
CA LYS A 358 13.08 -23.36 17.29
C LYS A 358 12.40 -24.40 16.40
N THR A 359 11.48 -25.20 16.97
CA THR A 359 10.61 -26.10 16.22
C THR A 359 9.28 -25.41 15.89
N ASN A 360 9.01 -25.17 14.60
CA ASN A 360 7.74 -24.69 14.10
C ASN A 360 6.91 -25.86 13.57
N LYS A 361 5.69 -26.04 14.07
CA LYS A 361 4.77 -27.13 13.69
C LYS A 361 3.63 -26.61 12.83
N GLU A 362 3.05 -27.50 12.03
CA GLU A 362 1.90 -27.20 11.16
C GLU A 362 2.14 -25.97 10.28
N VAL A 363 3.34 -25.87 9.70
CA VAL A 363 3.71 -24.79 8.78
C VAL A 363 3.16 -25.12 7.41
N ALA A 364 2.30 -24.27 6.86
CA ALA A 364 1.80 -24.40 5.48
C ALA A 364 2.93 -24.16 4.46
N ASP A 365 2.79 -24.71 3.27
CA ASP A 365 3.74 -24.48 2.18
C ASP A 365 3.50 -23.10 1.54
N PRO A 366 4.49 -22.21 1.43
CA PRO A 366 4.34 -20.90 0.82
C PRO A 366 4.02 -20.93 -0.68
N TYR A 367 4.25 -22.10 -1.33
CA TYR A 367 3.97 -22.32 -2.74
C TYR A 367 2.78 -23.26 -2.97
N ALA A 368 1.96 -23.51 -1.94
CA ALA A 368 0.79 -24.37 -2.07
C ALA A 368 -0.18 -23.86 -3.13
N SER A 369 -0.57 -24.73 -4.06
CA SER A 369 -1.52 -24.42 -5.11
C SER A 369 -2.93 -24.17 -4.61
N SER A 370 -3.28 -24.69 -3.45
CA SER A 370 -4.54 -24.52 -2.73
C SER A 370 -4.39 -24.98 -1.28
N SER A 371 -5.40 -24.71 -0.47
CA SER A 371 -5.41 -24.96 0.96
C SER A 371 -6.82 -25.36 1.43
N ASN A 372 -6.93 -25.79 2.68
CA ASN A 372 -8.20 -25.88 3.40
C ASN A 372 -8.61 -24.51 3.97
N ALA A 373 -9.72 -24.47 4.67
CA ALA A 373 -10.21 -23.26 5.35
C ALA A 373 -9.11 -22.57 6.18
N ASN A 374 -9.02 -21.22 6.02
CA ASN A 374 -8.04 -20.34 6.65
C ASN A 374 -6.58 -20.69 6.31
N GLY A 375 -6.29 -21.36 5.19
CA GLY A 375 -4.93 -21.64 4.73
C GLY A 375 -4.08 -22.54 5.63
N LYS A 376 -4.68 -23.28 6.57
CA LYS A 376 -3.93 -24.02 7.61
C LYS A 376 -3.19 -25.25 7.11
N ARG A 377 -3.71 -25.90 6.07
CA ARG A 377 -3.11 -27.07 5.44
C ARG A 377 -3.04 -26.87 3.94
N SER A 378 -1.87 -27.09 3.40
CA SER A 378 -1.62 -27.08 1.96
C SER A 378 -2.21 -28.30 1.29
N LEU A 379 -2.68 -28.18 0.06
CA LEU A 379 -3.27 -29.25 -0.74
C LEU A 379 -2.34 -29.62 -1.90
N VAL A 380 -2.13 -30.90 -2.11
CA VAL A 380 -1.48 -31.42 -3.33
C VAL A 380 -2.46 -31.38 -4.50
N VAL A 381 -2.08 -30.70 -5.58
CA VAL A 381 -2.90 -30.58 -6.77
C VAL A 381 -2.19 -31.22 -7.96
N ASN A 382 -2.79 -32.26 -8.51
CA ASN A 382 -2.45 -32.78 -9.85
C ASN A 382 -3.33 -32.01 -10.86
N TRP A 383 -2.71 -31.12 -11.63
CA TRP A 383 -3.43 -30.24 -12.56
C TRP A 383 -4.10 -30.95 -13.72
N GLU A 384 -3.65 -32.17 -14.06
CA GLU A 384 -4.29 -33.04 -15.08
C GLU A 384 -5.60 -33.67 -14.57
N LYS A 385 -5.85 -33.63 -13.25
CA LYS A 385 -7.04 -34.18 -12.60
C LYS A 385 -8.07 -33.12 -12.19
N ILE A 386 -7.80 -31.84 -12.47
CA ILE A 386 -8.77 -30.78 -12.17
C ILE A 386 -9.97 -30.91 -13.12
N GLU A 387 -11.16 -31.01 -12.56
CA GLU A 387 -12.41 -31.26 -13.29
C GLU A 387 -12.73 -30.17 -14.31
N THR A 388 -12.50 -28.90 -13.93
CA THR A 388 -12.73 -27.75 -14.82
C THR A 388 -11.48 -27.47 -15.64
N ASN A 389 -11.52 -27.86 -16.91
CA ASN A 389 -10.46 -27.53 -17.87
C ASN A 389 -10.50 -26.05 -18.23
N LEU A 390 -9.31 -25.49 -18.53
CA LEU A 390 -9.20 -24.17 -19.14
C LEU A 390 -9.58 -24.29 -20.63
N THR A 391 -10.66 -23.65 -21.03
CA THR A 391 -11.21 -23.76 -22.38
C THR A 391 -11.03 -22.50 -23.21
N ASN A 392 -10.86 -21.36 -22.57
CA ASN A 392 -10.71 -20.07 -23.22
C ASN A 392 -9.49 -19.34 -22.63
N VAL A 393 -8.69 -18.74 -23.48
CA VAL A 393 -7.58 -17.87 -23.11
C VAL A 393 -8.07 -16.43 -22.91
N ALA A 394 -7.30 -15.62 -22.23
CA ALA A 394 -7.57 -14.19 -22.13
C ALA A 394 -7.65 -13.56 -23.53
N PRO A 395 -8.49 -12.53 -23.73
CA PRO A 395 -8.56 -11.79 -24.99
C PRO A 395 -7.22 -11.16 -25.37
N GLU A 396 -6.94 -11.12 -26.67
CA GLU A 396 -5.78 -10.43 -27.22
C GLU A 396 -5.86 -8.93 -26.92
N VAL A 397 -4.74 -8.36 -26.47
CA VAL A 397 -4.59 -6.93 -26.19
C VAL A 397 -3.70 -6.27 -27.25
N VAL A 398 -4.33 -5.57 -28.17
CA VAL A 398 -3.64 -4.91 -29.30
C VAL A 398 -2.66 -3.83 -28.81
N SER A 399 -3.01 -3.11 -27.75
CA SER A 399 -2.14 -2.20 -27.03
C SER A 399 -2.71 -1.94 -25.63
N PRO A 400 -1.87 -1.57 -24.62
CA PRO A 400 -2.38 -1.18 -23.30
C PRO A 400 -3.44 -0.08 -23.35
N SER A 401 -3.35 0.85 -24.30
CA SER A 401 -4.34 1.92 -24.50
C SER A 401 -5.72 1.41 -24.94
N SER A 402 -5.83 0.17 -25.46
CA SER A 402 -7.12 -0.42 -25.85
C SER A 402 -7.90 -0.97 -24.66
N VAL A 403 -7.27 -1.06 -23.49
CA VAL A 403 -7.85 -1.67 -22.30
C VAL A 403 -8.81 -0.72 -21.59
N THR A 404 -9.99 -1.21 -21.26
CA THR A 404 -10.95 -0.58 -20.34
C THR A 404 -11.19 -1.53 -19.18
N VAL A 405 -10.80 -1.14 -17.98
CA VAL A 405 -10.86 -1.97 -16.77
C VAL A 405 -12.08 -1.61 -15.94
N TYR A 406 -12.73 -2.64 -15.41
CA TYR A 406 -13.86 -2.50 -14.51
C TYR A 406 -13.59 -3.24 -13.21
N GLU A 407 -13.25 -2.49 -12.17
CA GLU A 407 -12.92 -3.03 -10.85
C GLU A 407 -14.16 -3.55 -10.14
N THR A 408 -14.08 -4.74 -9.55
CA THR A 408 -15.17 -5.32 -8.76
C THR A 408 -14.64 -6.23 -7.65
N HIS A 409 -15.45 -6.39 -6.63
CA HIS A 409 -15.23 -7.31 -5.52
C HIS A 409 -16.18 -8.51 -5.63
N VAL A 410 -15.66 -9.74 -5.45
CA VAL A 410 -16.45 -10.98 -5.63
C VAL A 410 -17.73 -10.97 -4.81
N ARG A 411 -17.63 -10.54 -3.54
CA ARG A 411 -18.78 -10.53 -2.64
C ARG A 411 -19.75 -9.40 -2.94
N ASP A 412 -19.26 -8.17 -3.16
CA ASP A 412 -20.11 -7.01 -3.47
C ASP A 412 -21.05 -7.27 -4.65
N PHE A 413 -20.54 -7.99 -5.64
CA PHE A 413 -21.19 -8.23 -6.92
C PHE A 413 -22.57 -8.84 -6.82
N SER A 414 -22.78 -9.78 -5.88
CA SER A 414 -24.00 -10.58 -5.84
C SER A 414 -24.72 -10.64 -4.49
N MET A 415 -24.23 -9.93 -3.46
CA MET A 415 -24.83 -9.99 -2.12
C MET A 415 -26.14 -9.23 -1.98
N SER A 416 -26.34 -8.15 -2.74
CA SER A 416 -27.61 -7.39 -2.71
C SER A 416 -28.79 -8.22 -3.21
N ASP A 417 -29.97 -8.01 -2.59
CA ASP A 417 -31.21 -8.63 -3.07
C ASP A 417 -31.58 -8.21 -4.48
N SER A 418 -31.16 -7.01 -4.91
CA SER A 418 -31.40 -6.50 -6.26
C SER A 418 -30.64 -7.28 -7.35
N TRP A 419 -29.61 -8.08 -7.00
CA TRP A 419 -28.94 -8.97 -7.96
C TRP A 419 -29.88 -10.04 -8.54
N ASN A 420 -30.81 -10.56 -7.72
CA ASN A 420 -31.88 -11.47 -8.09
C ASN A 420 -31.45 -12.83 -8.71
N GLY A 421 -30.25 -13.30 -8.33
CA GLY A 421 -29.75 -14.64 -8.67
C GLY A 421 -30.01 -15.66 -7.55
N LYS A 422 -29.37 -16.85 -7.68
CA LYS A 422 -29.53 -17.94 -6.71
C LYS A 422 -28.83 -17.64 -5.39
N ASN A 423 -29.50 -17.91 -4.29
CA ASN A 423 -28.98 -17.64 -2.95
C ASN A 423 -27.68 -18.39 -2.64
N GLU A 424 -27.52 -19.63 -3.12
CA GLU A 424 -26.29 -20.42 -2.91
C GLU A 424 -25.05 -19.83 -3.59
N ASN A 425 -25.23 -18.99 -4.62
CA ASN A 425 -24.15 -18.35 -5.36
C ASN A 425 -23.81 -16.94 -4.87
N ARG A 426 -24.61 -16.36 -3.96
CA ARG A 426 -24.38 -15.00 -3.45
C ARG A 426 -23.03 -14.86 -2.78
N GLY A 427 -22.29 -13.82 -3.14
CA GLY A 427 -20.97 -13.48 -2.62
C GLY A 427 -19.86 -14.47 -2.97
N LYS A 428 -20.06 -15.28 -4.04
CA LYS A 428 -19.15 -16.36 -4.44
C LYS A 428 -18.72 -16.25 -5.90
N TYR A 429 -17.65 -16.98 -6.26
CA TYR A 429 -17.18 -17.08 -7.66
C TYR A 429 -18.31 -17.41 -8.64
N LEU A 430 -19.19 -18.36 -8.28
CA LEU A 430 -20.29 -18.76 -9.14
C LEU A 430 -21.35 -17.66 -9.31
N GLY A 431 -21.50 -16.77 -8.33
CA GLY A 431 -22.39 -15.61 -8.42
C GLY A 431 -21.93 -14.60 -9.47
N MET A 432 -20.64 -14.50 -9.70
CA MET A 432 -20.09 -13.60 -10.70
C MET A 432 -20.31 -14.03 -12.15
N ILE A 433 -20.77 -15.26 -12.37
CA ILE A 433 -21.00 -15.84 -13.70
C ILE A 433 -22.41 -16.39 -13.88
N GLU A 434 -23.31 -16.09 -12.95
CA GLU A 434 -24.70 -16.53 -13.08
C GLU A 434 -25.43 -15.71 -14.15
N GLU A 435 -25.91 -16.41 -15.20
CA GLU A 435 -26.62 -15.81 -16.31
C GLU A 435 -28.12 -15.66 -16.04
N GLY A 436 -28.77 -14.73 -16.74
CA GLY A 436 -30.21 -14.51 -16.70
C GLY A 436 -30.70 -13.71 -15.50
N THR A 437 -29.81 -13.18 -14.65
CA THR A 437 -30.18 -12.32 -13.53
C THR A 437 -30.70 -10.96 -14.02
N LYS A 438 -31.85 -10.51 -13.47
CA LYS A 438 -32.54 -9.29 -13.92
C LYS A 438 -33.24 -8.59 -12.78
N LEU A 439 -33.38 -7.28 -12.90
CA LEU A 439 -34.33 -6.51 -12.10
C LEU A 439 -35.78 -6.89 -12.42
N SER A 440 -36.71 -6.59 -11.55
CA SER A 440 -38.15 -6.74 -11.81
C SER A 440 -38.65 -5.89 -12.97
N THR A 441 -37.95 -4.82 -13.29
CA THR A 441 -38.18 -3.89 -14.41
C THR A 441 -37.63 -4.42 -15.75
N GLY A 442 -36.76 -5.46 -15.72
CA GLY A 442 -36.29 -6.17 -16.88
C GLY A 442 -34.83 -5.96 -17.25
N GLU A 443 -34.14 -5.01 -16.68
CA GLU A 443 -32.73 -4.72 -16.92
C GLU A 443 -31.86 -5.87 -16.39
N SER A 444 -30.82 -6.24 -17.13
CA SER A 444 -29.86 -7.27 -16.73
C SER A 444 -29.01 -6.79 -15.56
N THR A 445 -28.75 -7.68 -14.62
CA THR A 445 -27.83 -7.49 -13.50
C THR A 445 -26.64 -8.43 -13.62
N GLY A 446 -25.63 -8.29 -12.78
CA GLY A 446 -24.54 -9.24 -12.65
C GLY A 446 -23.76 -9.46 -13.95
N PHE A 447 -23.49 -10.72 -14.26
CA PHE A 447 -22.66 -11.12 -15.40
C PHE A 447 -23.21 -10.61 -16.75
N ASP A 448 -24.54 -10.71 -16.95
CA ASP A 448 -25.16 -10.23 -18.20
C ASP A 448 -25.09 -8.70 -18.35
N TYR A 449 -25.07 -7.97 -17.23
CA TYR A 449 -24.82 -6.53 -17.26
C TYR A 449 -23.40 -6.21 -17.74
N ILE A 450 -22.39 -6.91 -17.18
CA ILE A 450 -20.99 -6.70 -17.55
C ILE A 450 -20.76 -7.04 -19.02
N LYS A 451 -21.27 -8.19 -19.52
CA LYS A 451 -21.16 -8.57 -20.95
C LYS A 451 -21.65 -7.48 -21.89
N ASN A 452 -22.64 -6.69 -21.47
CA ASN A 452 -23.27 -5.65 -22.27
C ASN A 452 -22.73 -4.23 -21.98
N SER A 453 -21.73 -4.08 -21.12
CA SER A 453 -21.16 -2.78 -20.75
C SER A 453 -20.18 -2.23 -21.77
N GLY A 454 -19.52 -3.12 -22.55
CA GLY A 454 -18.47 -2.77 -23.50
C GLY A 454 -17.06 -2.74 -22.89
N VAL A 455 -16.89 -3.01 -21.59
CA VAL A 455 -15.57 -3.11 -20.97
C VAL A 455 -14.79 -4.30 -21.49
N THR A 456 -13.48 -4.20 -21.54
CA THR A 456 -12.60 -5.26 -22.08
C THR A 456 -12.02 -6.15 -20.99
N HIS A 457 -11.93 -5.68 -19.78
CA HIS A 457 -11.37 -6.39 -18.65
C HIS A 457 -12.15 -6.12 -17.37
N ILE A 458 -12.23 -7.14 -16.50
CA ILE A 458 -12.56 -6.94 -15.09
C ILE A 458 -11.29 -7.07 -14.26
N GLN A 459 -11.16 -6.22 -13.23
CA GLN A 459 -10.20 -6.39 -12.15
C GLN A 459 -10.94 -6.92 -10.94
N LEU A 460 -10.52 -8.07 -10.43
CA LEU A 460 -11.02 -8.61 -9.16
C LEU A 460 -10.14 -8.08 -8.02
N GLN A 461 -10.74 -7.39 -7.05
CA GLN A 461 -10.10 -7.17 -5.76
C GLN A 461 -9.61 -8.51 -5.21
N PRO A 462 -8.66 -8.56 -4.25
CA PRO A 462 -7.92 -9.77 -3.94
C PRO A 462 -8.75 -11.04 -3.82
N VAL A 463 -8.36 -12.08 -4.54
CA VAL A 463 -8.98 -13.41 -4.55
C VAL A 463 -8.03 -14.53 -4.13
N TYR A 464 -6.81 -14.19 -3.69
CA TYR A 464 -5.95 -15.14 -2.97
C TYR A 464 -6.43 -15.25 -1.51
N ASP A 465 -5.95 -16.28 -0.81
CA ASP A 465 -6.27 -16.58 0.60
C ASP A 465 -5.77 -15.45 1.51
N PHE A 466 -6.69 -14.72 2.16
CA PHE A 466 -6.42 -13.58 3.04
C PHE A 466 -6.84 -13.88 4.48
N ALA A 467 -6.26 -13.17 5.46
CA ALA A 467 -6.30 -13.57 6.87
C ALA A 467 -7.55 -13.13 7.64
N SER A 468 -8.24 -12.07 7.21
CA SER A 468 -9.25 -11.39 8.01
C SER A 468 -10.61 -12.08 8.03
N VAL A 469 -10.94 -12.91 7.04
CA VAL A 469 -12.20 -13.67 7.03
C VAL A 469 -11.98 -15.08 7.58
N ASP A 470 -12.62 -15.39 8.69
CA ASP A 470 -12.57 -16.75 9.25
C ASP A 470 -13.55 -17.66 8.50
N GLU A 471 -13.05 -18.39 7.54
CA GLU A 471 -13.80 -19.31 6.67
C GLU A 471 -14.57 -20.41 7.45
N THR A 472 -14.16 -20.70 8.68
CA THR A 472 -14.85 -21.66 9.56
C THR A 472 -16.13 -21.10 10.18
N LYS A 473 -16.31 -19.78 10.12
CA LYS A 473 -17.45 -19.06 10.70
C LYS A 473 -18.46 -18.53 9.68
N LEU A 474 -18.33 -18.89 8.40
CA LEU A 474 -19.21 -18.38 7.35
C LEU A 474 -20.71 -18.63 7.62
N ASN A 475 -21.04 -19.65 8.41
CA ASN A 475 -22.41 -19.98 8.82
C ASN A 475 -22.79 -19.43 10.22
N ASP A 476 -21.91 -18.69 10.91
CA ASP A 476 -22.22 -18.06 12.18
C ASP A 476 -23.03 -16.76 11.93
N LYS A 477 -24.26 -16.73 12.44
CA LYS A 477 -25.15 -15.59 12.20
C LYS A 477 -24.60 -14.27 12.75
N LYS A 478 -23.94 -14.30 13.92
CA LYS A 478 -23.33 -13.08 14.49
C LYS A 478 -22.18 -12.58 13.62
N TYR A 479 -21.42 -13.51 13.06
CA TYR A 479 -20.32 -13.17 12.13
C TYR A 479 -20.85 -12.59 10.81
N GLN A 480 -21.94 -13.16 10.28
CA GLN A 480 -22.61 -12.67 9.07
C GLN A 480 -23.23 -11.28 9.22
N THR A 481 -23.74 -10.95 10.42
CA THR A 481 -24.45 -9.68 10.67
C THR A 481 -23.62 -8.64 11.42
N ALA A 482 -22.33 -8.85 11.56
CA ALA A 482 -21.43 -7.86 12.14
C ALA A 482 -21.30 -6.66 11.20
N HIS A 483 -21.45 -5.44 11.71
CA HIS A 483 -21.28 -4.22 10.92
C HIS A 483 -19.84 -4.06 10.41
N ARG A 484 -18.85 -4.55 11.18
CA ARG A 484 -17.43 -4.53 10.85
C ARG A 484 -16.72 -5.78 11.38
N GLY A 485 -15.65 -6.20 10.68
CA GLY A 485 -14.79 -7.31 11.10
C GLY A 485 -15.50 -8.67 11.12
N GLY A 486 -16.57 -8.83 10.32
CA GLY A 486 -17.34 -10.07 10.16
C GLY A 486 -16.91 -10.86 8.92
N ILE A 487 -17.93 -11.31 8.17
CA ILE A 487 -17.75 -12.13 6.96
C ILE A 487 -17.19 -11.37 5.75
N TYR A 488 -17.06 -10.06 5.85
CA TYR A 488 -16.61 -9.17 4.78
C TYR A 488 -15.22 -8.62 5.00
N ASN A 489 -14.40 -8.64 3.99
CA ASN A 489 -13.16 -7.86 3.87
C ASN A 489 -12.81 -7.67 2.40
N TRP A 490 -12.11 -6.57 2.05
CA TRP A 490 -11.59 -6.38 0.69
C TRP A 490 -10.51 -7.39 0.32
N GLY A 491 -9.80 -7.97 1.30
CA GLY A 491 -8.79 -9.00 1.09
C GLY A 491 -7.35 -8.48 0.94
N TYR A 492 -7.03 -7.24 1.33
CA TYR A 492 -5.66 -6.70 1.26
C TYR A 492 -4.77 -7.11 2.43
N ASP A 493 -5.00 -8.26 3.03
CA ASP A 493 -4.21 -8.83 4.12
C ASP A 493 -3.81 -10.29 3.81
N PRO A 494 -2.87 -10.50 2.86
CA PRO A 494 -2.54 -11.81 2.30
C PRO A 494 -2.05 -12.80 3.35
N TYR A 495 -2.59 -14.02 3.34
CA TYR A 495 -2.12 -15.17 4.09
C TYR A 495 -1.30 -16.11 3.19
N SER A 496 -1.77 -16.37 1.97
CA SER A 496 -1.06 -17.16 0.96
C SER A 496 -1.19 -16.53 -0.42
N TYR A 497 -0.07 -16.30 -1.10
CA TYR A 497 -0.04 -15.71 -2.45
C TYR A 497 -0.38 -16.71 -3.58
N SER A 498 -0.40 -18.01 -3.30
CA SER A 498 -0.55 -19.06 -4.32
C SER A 498 -1.87 -19.80 -4.25
N SER A 499 -2.59 -19.70 -3.11
CA SER A 499 -3.89 -20.30 -2.87
C SER A 499 -4.99 -19.26 -3.08
N LEU A 500 -6.13 -19.69 -3.61
CA LEU A 500 -7.32 -18.83 -3.76
C LEU A 500 -8.10 -18.73 -2.44
N GLU A 501 -8.87 -17.66 -2.29
CA GLU A 501 -9.75 -17.41 -1.16
C GLU A 501 -10.91 -18.44 -1.10
N GLY A 502 -11.10 -19.05 0.06
CA GLY A 502 -12.10 -20.08 0.24
C GLY A 502 -13.48 -19.55 0.59
N SER A 503 -13.61 -18.37 1.19
CA SER A 503 -14.92 -17.78 1.51
C SER A 503 -15.74 -17.48 0.24
N TYR A 504 -15.09 -17.31 -0.90
CA TYR A 504 -15.71 -17.11 -2.21
C TYR A 504 -16.09 -18.43 -2.91
N SER A 505 -15.69 -19.58 -2.36
CA SER A 505 -16.08 -20.89 -2.91
C SER A 505 -17.34 -21.45 -2.24
N SER A 506 -17.96 -22.45 -2.87
CA SER A 506 -19.12 -23.13 -2.28
C SER A 506 -18.76 -24.03 -1.09
N ASP A 507 -17.50 -24.51 -1.02
CA ASP A 507 -16.96 -25.26 0.12
C ASP A 507 -15.52 -24.79 0.47
N PRO A 508 -15.33 -23.99 1.51
CA PRO A 508 -14.01 -23.50 1.91
C PRO A 508 -13.09 -24.61 2.45
N ASN A 509 -13.63 -25.74 2.89
CA ASN A 509 -12.83 -26.87 3.39
C ASN A 509 -12.27 -27.76 2.27
N ASP A 510 -12.82 -27.67 1.06
CA ASP A 510 -12.31 -28.39 -0.10
C ASP A 510 -11.52 -27.46 -1.02
N GLY A 511 -10.20 -27.56 -0.97
CA GLY A 511 -9.31 -26.75 -1.80
C GLY A 511 -9.45 -26.99 -3.31
N LEU A 512 -10.03 -28.11 -3.77
CA LEU A 512 -10.31 -28.34 -5.18
C LEU A 512 -11.54 -27.58 -5.67
N THR A 513 -12.52 -27.37 -4.81
CA THR A 513 -13.73 -26.60 -5.13
C THR A 513 -13.38 -25.19 -5.54
N ARG A 514 -12.55 -24.46 -4.76
CA ARG A 514 -12.14 -23.08 -5.08
C ARG A 514 -11.40 -22.98 -6.43
N ILE A 515 -10.54 -23.97 -6.76
CA ILE A 515 -9.85 -24.03 -8.05
C ILE A 515 -10.86 -24.19 -9.20
N ASN A 516 -11.79 -25.16 -9.09
CA ASN A 516 -12.75 -25.46 -10.14
C ASN A 516 -13.73 -24.30 -10.38
N GLU A 517 -14.20 -23.65 -9.31
CA GLU A 517 -15.12 -22.52 -9.41
C GLU A 517 -14.43 -21.27 -9.99
N PHE A 518 -13.20 -20.97 -9.61
CA PHE A 518 -12.46 -19.85 -10.17
C PHE A 518 -12.07 -20.10 -11.65
N ARG A 519 -11.76 -21.36 -12.05
CA ARG A 519 -11.59 -21.70 -13.47
C ARG A 519 -12.88 -21.53 -14.27
N LYS A 520 -14.04 -21.83 -13.69
CA LYS A 520 -15.33 -21.54 -14.33
C LYS A 520 -15.52 -20.04 -14.54
N LEU A 521 -15.15 -19.24 -13.55
CA LEU A 521 -15.22 -17.78 -13.62
C LEU A 521 -14.34 -17.26 -14.76
N THR A 522 -13.06 -17.57 -14.77
CA THR A 522 -12.14 -17.07 -15.80
C THR A 522 -12.53 -17.55 -17.20
N ASN A 523 -12.95 -18.83 -17.36
CA ASN A 523 -13.47 -19.34 -18.62
C ASN A 523 -14.71 -18.58 -19.11
N ALA A 524 -15.64 -18.23 -18.22
CA ALA A 524 -16.86 -17.52 -18.60
C ALA A 524 -16.57 -16.09 -19.09
N TYR A 525 -15.72 -15.36 -18.36
CA TYR A 525 -15.31 -14.01 -18.77
C TYR A 525 -14.49 -14.03 -20.05
N ASN A 526 -13.49 -14.91 -20.17
CA ASN A 526 -12.69 -15.06 -21.39
C ASN A 526 -13.56 -15.44 -22.59
N ALA A 527 -14.56 -16.34 -22.41
CA ALA A 527 -15.53 -16.68 -23.45
C ALA A 527 -16.42 -15.51 -23.88
N ALA A 528 -16.67 -14.56 -22.98
CA ALA A 528 -17.37 -13.33 -23.28
C ALA A 528 -16.48 -12.24 -23.90
N GLY A 529 -15.18 -12.52 -24.14
CA GLY A 529 -14.21 -11.57 -24.65
C GLY A 529 -13.74 -10.54 -23.60
N ILE A 530 -13.83 -10.89 -22.31
CA ILE A 530 -13.46 -10.02 -21.19
C ILE A 530 -12.32 -10.69 -20.41
N GLY A 531 -11.16 -10.04 -20.36
CA GLY A 531 -10.00 -10.51 -19.60
C GLY A 531 -10.21 -10.36 -18.09
N VAL A 532 -9.61 -11.27 -17.33
CA VAL A 532 -9.63 -11.21 -15.86
C VAL A 532 -8.28 -10.78 -15.34
N ILE A 533 -8.23 -9.63 -14.66
CA ILE A 533 -7.07 -9.09 -13.96
C ILE A 533 -7.24 -9.41 -12.48
N MET A 534 -6.18 -9.91 -11.84
CA MET A 534 -6.18 -10.21 -10.41
C MET A 534 -5.42 -9.11 -9.65
N ASP A 535 -6.02 -8.59 -8.61
CA ASP A 535 -5.36 -7.68 -7.68
C ASP A 535 -4.51 -8.47 -6.69
N VAL A 536 -3.23 -8.08 -6.52
CA VAL A 536 -2.25 -8.80 -5.72
C VAL A 536 -1.45 -7.89 -4.80
N VAL A 537 -1.21 -8.34 -3.57
CA VAL A 537 -0.58 -7.58 -2.49
C VAL A 537 0.79 -8.15 -2.15
N TYR A 538 1.78 -8.00 -3.03
CA TYR A 538 3.16 -8.45 -2.80
C TYR A 538 4.02 -7.43 -2.03
N ASN A 539 3.39 -6.50 -1.36
CA ASN A 539 4.08 -5.47 -0.57
C ASN A 539 4.16 -5.79 0.93
N HIS A 540 3.17 -6.51 1.51
CA HIS A 540 3.14 -6.85 2.94
C HIS A 540 2.38 -8.15 3.22
N VAL A 541 2.46 -8.58 4.50
CA VAL A 541 1.56 -9.55 5.13
C VAL A 541 1.03 -8.95 6.44
N PRO A 542 -0.15 -9.35 6.95
CA PRO A 542 -0.72 -8.76 8.16
C PRO A 542 0.15 -8.95 9.41
N SER A 543 0.87 -10.07 9.50
CA SER A 543 1.82 -10.37 10.58
C SER A 543 2.99 -11.21 10.05
N GLY A 544 4.17 -10.61 9.99
CA GLY A 544 5.39 -11.35 9.62
C GLY A 544 5.68 -12.51 10.58
N ALA A 545 5.58 -12.27 11.89
CA ALA A 545 5.90 -13.26 12.92
C ALA A 545 5.03 -14.53 12.86
N ASP A 546 3.76 -14.38 12.44
CA ASP A 546 2.81 -15.49 12.33
C ASP A 546 2.83 -16.16 10.96
N SER A 547 3.49 -15.52 9.98
CA SER A 547 3.51 -15.99 8.61
C SER A 547 4.30 -17.30 8.43
N THR A 548 3.94 -18.05 7.42
CA THR A 548 4.67 -19.24 6.99
C THR A 548 6.11 -18.90 6.57
N TYR A 549 6.33 -17.72 6.01
CA TYR A 549 7.63 -17.25 5.51
C TYR A 549 8.66 -17.08 6.63
N GLU A 550 8.27 -16.44 7.75
CA GLU A 550 9.16 -16.28 8.92
C GLU A 550 9.45 -17.61 9.61
N LYS A 551 8.48 -18.54 9.62
CA LYS A 551 8.66 -19.89 10.20
C LYS A 551 9.60 -20.76 9.39
N ILE A 552 9.71 -20.53 8.08
CA ILE A 552 10.58 -21.28 7.17
C ILE A 552 12.00 -20.70 7.15
N MET A 553 12.11 -19.38 7.02
CA MET A 553 13.40 -18.70 6.92
C MET A 553 13.36 -17.39 7.72
N PRO A 554 13.66 -17.45 9.01
CA PRO A 554 13.59 -16.28 9.90
C PRO A 554 14.41 -15.09 9.39
N ASN A 555 13.83 -13.91 9.49
CA ASN A 555 14.48 -12.64 9.15
C ASN A 555 14.82 -12.43 7.66
N TYR A 556 14.35 -13.30 6.75
CA TYR A 556 14.69 -13.20 5.33
C TYR A 556 13.63 -12.49 4.49
N TYR A 557 12.36 -12.83 4.70
CA TYR A 557 11.28 -12.39 3.80
C TYR A 557 10.79 -10.97 4.06
N PHE A 558 11.10 -10.40 5.23
CA PHE A 558 10.52 -9.13 5.67
C PHE A 558 11.54 -8.06 5.97
N ARG A 559 11.16 -6.81 5.68
CA ARG A 559 11.86 -5.59 6.11
C ARG A 559 11.72 -5.39 7.61
N THR A 560 12.58 -4.54 8.18
CA THR A 560 12.51 -4.16 9.59
C THR A 560 11.45 -3.10 9.86
N ASN A 561 11.21 -2.23 8.89
CA ASN A 561 10.22 -1.16 8.97
C ASN A 561 9.03 -1.48 8.07
N SER A 562 7.83 -1.10 8.51
CA SER A 562 6.62 -1.16 7.71
C SER A 562 6.32 0.23 7.13
N TYR A 563 6.38 0.34 5.81
CA TYR A 563 5.99 1.52 5.05
C TYR A 563 4.58 1.39 4.47
N SER A 564 4.04 0.17 4.40
CA SER A 564 2.65 -0.07 4.00
C SER A 564 1.65 0.45 5.04
N GLY A 565 2.04 0.50 6.31
CA GLY A 565 1.11 0.81 7.40
C GLY A 565 0.06 -0.28 7.67
N ALA A 566 0.07 -1.37 6.89
CA ALA A 566 -0.95 -2.43 6.93
C ALA A 566 -0.45 -3.75 7.52
N GLY A 567 0.83 -3.84 7.88
CA GLY A 567 1.40 -5.05 8.44
C GLY A 567 2.93 -5.08 8.39
N THR A 568 3.51 -6.19 7.98
CA THR A 568 4.96 -6.38 7.85
C THR A 568 5.34 -6.43 6.37
N ASP A 569 6.18 -5.49 5.92
CA ASP A 569 6.55 -5.33 4.52
C ASP A 569 7.47 -6.46 4.02
N LEU A 570 7.20 -6.95 2.81
CA LEU A 570 8.07 -7.91 2.12
C LEU A 570 9.38 -7.25 1.67
N ALA A 571 10.48 -7.97 1.90
CA ALA A 571 11.82 -7.59 1.49
C ALA A 571 12.12 -7.99 0.04
N SER A 572 11.48 -7.33 -0.92
CA SER A 572 11.68 -7.61 -2.36
C SER A 572 13.09 -7.27 -2.87
N GLU A 573 13.97 -6.77 -2.02
CA GLU A 573 15.42 -6.67 -2.22
C GLU A 573 16.09 -8.05 -2.25
N ASN A 574 15.54 -9.03 -1.52
CA ASN A 574 16.08 -10.38 -1.41
C ASN A 574 15.71 -11.24 -2.62
N SER A 575 16.68 -12.00 -3.14
CA SER A 575 16.51 -12.76 -4.40
C SER A 575 15.39 -13.78 -4.37
N MET A 576 15.21 -14.51 -3.24
CA MET A 576 14.15 -15.52 -3.16
C MET A 576 12.76 -14.92 -2.96
N VAL A 577 12.66 -13.68 -2.45
CA VAL A 577 11.39 -12.93 -2.45
C VAL A 577 11.02 -12.51 -3.87
N LYS A 578 11.98 -12.01 -4.66
CA LYS A 578 11.77 -11.74 -6.09
C LYS A 578 11.33 -13.00 -6.85
N ASN A 579 12.04 -14.13 -6.63
CA ASN A 579 11.71 -15.41 -7.26
C ASN A 579 10.32 -15.92 -6.86
N MET A 580 9.90 -15.69 -5.60
CA MET A 580 8.56 -16.03 -5.13
C MET A 580 7.48 -15.25 -5.92
N ILE A 581 7.65 -13.93 -6.06
CA ILE A 581 6.70 -13.10 -6.80
C ILE A 581 6.62 -13.57 -8.26
N VAL A 582 7.76 -13.83 -8.90
CA VAL A 582 7.82 -14.32 -10.29
C VAL A 582 7.16 -15.67 -10.43
N GLN A 583 7.47 -16.63 -9.55
CA GLN A 583 6.94 -18.00 -9.66
C GLN A 583 5.42 -18.03 -9.40
N THR A 584 4.94 -17.30 -8.40
CA THR A 584 3.52 -17.31 -8.05
C THR A 584 2.67 -16.62 -9.11
N THR A 585 3.10 -15.48 -9.64
CA THR A 585 2.41 -14.79 -10.75
C THR A 585 2.38 -15.66 -12.02
N GLU A 586 3.50 -16.30 -12.38
CA GLU A 586 3.53 -17.24 -13.51
C GLU A 586 2.53 -18.39 -13.35
N GLN A 587 2.49 -18.99 -12.16
CA GLN A 587 1.59 -20.09 -11.86
C GLN A 587 0.12 -19.66 -11.93
N LEU A 588 -0.23 -18.48 -11.41
CA LEU A 588 -1.59 -17.96 -11.44
C LEU A 588 -2.07 -17.72 -12.89
N VAL A 589 -1.24 -17.11 -13.75
CA VAL A 589 -1.59 -16.93 -15.18
C VAL A 589 -1.82 -18.29 -15.85
N LYS A 590 -0.88 -19.23 -15.72
CA LYS A 590 -0.96 -20.56 -16.38
C LYS A 590 -2.11 -21.43 -15.87
N ARG A 591 -2.48 -21.29 -14.59
CA ARG A 591 -3.52 -22.10 -13.95
C ARG A 591 -4.93 -21.59 -14.21
N TYR A 592 -5.08 -20.27 -14.48
CA TYR A 592 -6.38 -19.63 -14.55
C TYR A 592 -6.61 -18.77 -15.80
N ASN A 593 -5.67 -18.76 -16.76
CA ASN A 593 -5.75 -17.91 -17.97
C ASN A 593 -6.07 -16.43 -17.63
N LEU A 594 -5.35 -15.86 -16.65
CA LEU A 594 -5.50 -14.46 -16.27
C LEU A 594 -4.94 -13.54 -17.35
N ALA A 595 -5.61 -12.40 -17.57
CA ALA A 595 -5.18 -11.35 -18.50
C ALA A 595 -4.12 -10.40 -17.90
N GLY A 596 -3.94 -10.41 -16.58
CA GLY A 596 -3.01 -9.50 -15.94
C GLY A 596 -3.08 -9.42 -14.43
N PHE A 597 -2.30 -8.47 -13.89
CA PHE A 597 -2.26 -8.16 -12.46
C PHE A 597 -2.27 -6.65 -12.18
N ARG A 598 -2.99 -6.27 -11.13
CA ARG A 598 -2.82 -4.99 -10.43
C ARG A 598 -2.02 -5.25 -9.16
N PHE A 599 -0.94 -4.53 -8.96
CA PHE A 599 -0.10 -4.63 -7.76
C PHE A 599 -0.44 -3.52 -6.76
N ASP A 600 -0.99 -3.94 -5.64
CA ASP A 600 -1.24 -3.07 -4.50
C ASP A 600 0.07 -2.48 -3.97
N LEU A 601 0.08 -1.18 -3.62
CA LEU A 601 1.27 -0.46 -3.15
C LEU A 601 2.55 -0.88 -3.89
N MET A 602 2.48 -0.95 -5.23
CA MET A 602 3.61 -1.38 -6.08
C MET A 602 4.88 -0.56 -5.83
N GLY A 603 4.73 0.69 -5.36
CA GLY A 603 5.83 1.54 -4.93
C GLY A 603 6.63 1.03 -3.72
N LEU A 604 6.20 -0.06 -3.07
CA LEU A 604 6.96 -0.78 -2.04
C LEU A 604 7.66 -2.04 -2.57
N ILE A 605 7.47 -2.38 -3.85
CA ILE A 605 8.15 -3.49 -4.52
C ILE A 605 9.36 -2.93 -5.29
N THR A 606 10.49 -3.63 -5.25
CA THR A 606 11.67 -3.16 -5.98
C THR A 606 11.43 -3.15 -7.49
N LYS A 607 11.95 -2.12 -8.17
CA LYS A 607 11.91 -2.04 -9.64
C LYS A 607 12.42 -3.32 -10.30
N SER A 608 13.52 -3.87 -9.78
CA SER A 608 14.12 -5.10 -10.31
C SER A 608 13.18 -6.32 -10.20
N ALA A 609 12.40 -6.44 -9.12
CA ALA A 609 11.41 -7.50 -8.97
C ALA A 609 10.31 -7.38 -10.03
N MET A 610 9.76 -6.18 -10.22
CA MET A 610 8.72 -5.94 -11.23
C MET A 610 9.21 -6.19 -12.65
N GLN A 611 10.45 -5.82 -12.97
CA GLN A 611 11.06 -6.13 -14.27
C GLN A 611 11.23 -7.64 -14.49
N MET A 612 11.58 -8.40 -13.44
CA MET A 612 11.64 -9.87 -13.52
C MET A 612 10.25 -10.47 -13.76
N VAL A 613 9.22 -9.98 -13.09
CA VAL A 613 7.82 -10.41 -13.31
C VAL A 613 7.42 -10.14 -14.75
N GLU A 614 7.58 -8.90 -15.24
CA GLU A 614 7.23 -8.52 -16.60
C GLU A 614 7.95 -9.38 -17.64
N SER A 615 9.28 -9.48 -17.54
CA SER A 615 10.09 -10.27 -18.47
C SER A 615 9.69 -11.75 -18.47
N ASN A 616 9.39 -12.32 -17.31
CA ASN A 616 8.97 -13.69 -17.21
C ASN A 616 7.58 -13.92 -17.85
N LEU A 617 6.59 -13.10 -17.50
CA LEU A 617 5.21 -13.27 -17.99
C LEU A 617 5.12 -13.00 -19.49
N LYS A 618 5.74 -11.93 -19.99
CA LYS A 618 5.75 -11.60 -21.41
C LYS A 618 6.52 -12.59 -22.28
N SER A 619 7.34 -13.44 -21.68
CA SER A 619 8.05 -14.50 -22.42
C SER A 619 7.11 -15.58 -22.98
N PHE A 620 5.91 -15.74 -22.44
CA PHE A 620 4.92 -16.71 -22.87
C PHE A 620 3.52 -16.10 -23.11
N ASP A 621 3.26 -14.91 -22.61
CA ASP A 621 2.04 -14.13 -22.86
C ASP A 621 2.41 -12.67 -23.09
N PRO A 622 2.64 -12.23 -24.33
CA PRO A 622 3.03 -10.86 -24.63
C PRO A 622 1.92 -9.84 -24.34
N ASP A 623 0.67 -10.28 -24.27
CA ASP A 623 -0.50 -9.43 -24.08
C ASP A 623 -0.84 -9.17 -22.61
N ILE A 624 -0.06 -9.75 -21.68
CA ILE A 624 -0.28 -9.64 -20.24
C ILE A 624 -0.26 -8.18 -19.77
N ILE A 625 -1.28 -7.77 -19.04
CA ILE A 625 -1.41 -6.41 -18.50
C ILE A 625 -0.86 -6.36 -17.06
N LEU A 626 0.08 -5.44 -16.82
CA LEU A 626 0.69 -5.23 -15.50
C LEU A 626 0.59 -3.75 -15.13
N TYR A 627 0.02 -3.45 -13.97
CA TYR A 627 -0.02 -2.09 -13.44
C TYR A 627 -0.17 -2.10 -11.93
N GLY A 628 -0.05 -0.94 -11.31
CA GLY A 628 -0.23 -0.83 -9.87
C GLY A 628 -0.07 0.58 -9.32
N GLU A 629 -0.06 0.67 -8.01
CA GLU A 629 0.10 1.90 -7.27
C GLU A 629 1.57 2.23 -7.04
N GLY A 630 2.06 3.16 -7.83
CA GLY A 630 3.47 3.59 -7.80
C GLY A 630 3.74 4.73 -6.82
N TRP A 631 3.16 4.70 -5.63
CA TRP A 631 3.36 5.76 -4.63
C TRP A 631 4.77 5.71 -4.04
N SER A 632 5.42 6.87 -3.88
CA SER A 632 6.77 6.96 -3.29
C SER A 632 6.66 6.98 -1.76
N MET A 633 6.73 5.81 -1.14
CA MET A 633 6.56 5.63 0.31
C MET A 633 7.82 5.07 1.00
N TYR A 634 8.72 4.40 0.27
CA TYR A 634 9.85 3.67 0.83
C TYR A 634 11.07 4.55 1.06
N GLU A 635 11.60 4.57 2.28
CA GLU A 635 12.78 5.36 2.65
C GLU A 635 14.06 4.52 2.83
N GLY A 636 13.95 3.20 2.74
CA GLY A 636 15.07 2.27 2.87
C GLY A 636 14.95 1.37 4.09
N ASP A 637 15.77 0.33 4.15
CA ASP A 637 15.85 -0.60 5.26
C ASP A 637 17.25 -0.60 5.87
N LYS A 638 17.32 -0.73 7.18
CA LYS A 638 18.57 -0.70 7.96
C LYS A 638 19.61 -1.72 7.48
N TYR A 639 19.19 -2.89 7.04
CA TYR A 639 20.09 -3.98 6.63
C TYR A 639 20.19 -4.13 5.13
N LEU A 640 19.08 -3.91 4.42
CA LEU A 640 18.99 -4.11 2.97
C LEU A 640 19.40 -2.87 2.18
N GLY A 641 19.36 -1.70 2.84
CA GLY A 641 19.62 -0.41 2.20
C GLY A 641 18.41 0.11 1.45
N LYS A 642 18.65 0.95 0.46
CA LYS A 642 17.61 1.54 -0.39
C LYS A 642 17.83 1.12 -1.83
N GLU A 643 17.10 0.14 -2.33
CA GLU A 643 16.99 -0.20 -3.74
C GLU A 643 15.89 0.65 -4.39
N MET A 644 16.00 0.91 -5.69
CA MET A 644 14.98 1.64 -6.43
C MET A 644 13.66 0.86 -6.45
N GLN A 645 12.60 1.50 -6.03
CA GLN A 645 11.25 0.93 -6.03
C GLN A 645 10.52 1.18 -7.35
N ALA A 646 9.43 0.44 -7.58
CA ALA A 646 8.57 0.58 -8.75
C ALA A 646 7.58 1.74 -8.57
N VAL A 647 8.10 2.96 -8.39
CA VAL A 647 7.32 4.18 -8.26
C VAL A 647 6.97 4.78 -9.63
N GLN A 648 5.97 5.66 -9.67
CA GLN A 648 5.64 6.44 -10.87
C GLN A 648 6.91 7.02 -11.50
N GLY A 649 7.10 6.80 -12.81
CA GLY A 649 8.28 7.24 -13.55
C GLY A 649 9.53 6.36 -13.42
N ALA A 650 9.51 5.30 -12.59
CA ALA A 650 10.67 4.42 -12.41
C ALA A 650 11.06 3.65 -13.67
N PHE A 651 10.10 3.36 -14.55
CA PHE A 651 10.30 2.60 -15.78
C PHE A 651 10.47 3.47 -17.02
N LYS A 652 10.64 4.78 -16.85
CA LYS A 652 10.88 5.68 -17.96
C LYS A 652 12.05 5.18 -18.80
N ALA A 653 11.78 4.93 -20.09
CA ALA A 653 12.79 4.46 -21.02
C ALA A 653 13.85 5.53 -21.24
N THR A 654 15.12 5.13 -21.08
CA THR A 654 16.25 5.92 -21.58
C THR A 654 16.62 5.52 -23.01
N ASN A 655 16.16 4.36 -23.47
CA ASN A 655 16.36 3.80 -24.82
C ASN A 655 15.15 2.94 -25.19
N LYS A 656 14.79 2.85 -26.46
CA LYS A 656 13.73 1.99 -27.02
C LYS A 656 13.86 0.49 -26.65
N ASP A 657 15.05 0.03 -26.31
CA ASP A 657 15.33 -1.37 -25.98
C ASP A 657 15.04 -1.75 -24.51
N ASN A 658 14.59 -0.81 -23.68
CA ASN A 658 14.31 -0.99 -22.23
C ASN A 658 12.91 -0.48 -21.85
N GLU A 659 11.98 -0.49 -22.79
CA GLU A 659 10.60 -0.07 -22.55
C GLU A 659 9.88 -1.12 -21.70
N SER A 660 9.29 -0.68 -20.60
CA SER A 660 8.40 -1.49 -19.76
C SER A 660 6.96 -1.00 -19.99
N ASP A 661 6.03 -1.95 -20.13
CA ASP A 661 4.61 -1.65 -20.25
C ASP A 661 3.89 -1.65 -18.90
N ILE A 662 4.61 -1.67 -17.80
CA ILE A 662 4.01 -1.61 -16.46
C ILE A 662 3.33 -0.26 -16.27
N GLY A 663 2.02 -0.30 -16.01
CA GLY A 663 1.17 0.86 -15.84
C GLY A 663 1.14 1.38 -14.40
N PHE A 664 0.76 2.65 -14.26
CA PHE A 664 0.61 3.32 -12.97
C PHE A 664 -0.71 4.08 -12.89
N PHE A 665 -1.38 4.00 -11.76
CA PHE A 665 -2.52 4.85 -11.45
C PHE A 665 -2.14 6.33 -11.52
N ASN A 666 -2.95 7.11 -12.23
CA ASN A 666 -2.71 8.53 -12.45
C ASN A 666 -3.53 9.37 -11.46
N ASP A 667 -2.91 9.73 -10.33
CA ASP A 667 -3.52 10.58 -9.31
C ASP A 667 -3.77 12.01 -9.79
N SER A 668 -3.04 12.49 -10.81
CA SER A 668 -3.25 13.85 -11.34
C SER A 668 -4.61 14.01 -11.99
N ILE A 669 -5.04 13.05 -12.84
CA ILE A 669 -6.38 13.12 -13.47
C ILE A 669 -7.47 12.85 -12.45
N ARG A 670 -7.27 11.92 -11.51
CA ARG A 670 -8.21 11.65 -10.41
C ARG A 670 -8.50 12.91 -9.61
N ASP A 671 -7.47 13.51 -9.03
CA ASP A 671 -7.62 14.70 -8.17
C ASP A 671 -7.98 15.94 -8.98
N GLY A 672 -7.57 15.99 -10.25
CA GLY A 672 -8.00 17.03 -11.18
C GLY A 672 -9.51 17.02 -11.43
N LEU A 673 -10.11 15.84 -11.61
CA LEU A 673 -11.54 15.69 -11.91
C LEU A 673 -12.43 15.80 -10.68
N LYS A 674 -12.18 15.01 -9.60
CA LYS A 674 -13.07 14.92 -8.44
C LYS A 674 -12.63 15.69 -7.20
N GLY A 675 -11.43 16.29 -7.21
CA GLY A 675 -10.83 16.94 -6.04
C GLY A 675 -9.92 15.99 -5.25
N SER A 676 -9.16 16.54 -4.30
CA SER A 676 -8.25 15.76 -3.46
C SER A 676 -9.00 14.68 -2.69
N VAL A 677 -8.45 13.48 -2.66
CA VAL A 677 -9.00 12.37 -1.87
C VAL A 677 -8.68 12.50 -0.37
N PHE A 678 -7.79 13.42 0.00
CA PHE A 678 -7.40 13.72 1.38
C PHE A 678 -8.17 14.91 1.99
N ASP A 679 -9.09 15.51 1.25
CA ASP A 679 -9.92 16.63 1.69
C ASP A 679 -11.32 16.51 1.08
N ASP A 680 -12.28 16.08 1.88
CA ASP A 680 -13.66 15.83 1.46
C ASP A 680 -14.33 17.08 0.88
N SER A 681 -13.94 18.27 1.34
CA SER A 681 -14.50 19.55 0.90
C SER A 681 -13.89 20.07 -0.41
N SER A 682 -12.75 19.51 -0.86
CA SER A 682 -12.09 19.98 -2.07
C SER A 682 -12.89 19.63 -3.33
N ARG A 683 -13.12 20.61 -4.20
CA ARG A 683 -13.78 20.43 -5.49
C ARG A 683 -12.75 20.13 -6.58
N GLY A 684 -13.04 19.16 -7.44
CA GLY A 684 -12.32 18.96 -8.68
C GLY A 684 -12.85 19.86 -9.82
N PHE A 685 -12.19 19.78 -10.96
CA PHE A 685 -12.55 20.61 -12.14
C PHE A 685 -14.00 20.40 -12.58
N ALA A 686 -14.48 19.16 -12.63
CA ALA A 686 -15.82 18.88 -13.13
C ALA A 686 -16.92 19.60 -12.32
N GLN A 687 -16.77 19.63 -10.99
CA GLN A 687 -17.69 20.30 -10.11
C GLN A 687 -17.44 21.82 -10.07
N ALA A 688 -16.17 22.23 -10.02
CA ALA A 688 -15.82 23.66 -9.98
C ALA A 688 -16.17 24.39 -11.28
N ALA A 689 -16.04 23.75 -12.44
CA ALA A 689 -16.44 24.29 -13.73
C ALA A 689 -17.97 24.36 -13.88
N TYR A 690 -18.70 23.42 -13.26
CA TYR A 690 -20.16 23.44 -13.25
C TYR A 690 -20.73 24.63 -12.46
N ASP A 691 -20.06 25.10 -11.42
CA ASP A 691 -20.43 26.26 -10.64
C ASP A 691 -20.18 27.55 -11.46
N PRO A 692 -21.22 28.34 -11.77
CA PRO A 692 -21.07 29.56 -12.61
C PRO A 692 -20.16 30.62 -12.00
N ASP A 693 -20.01 30.65 -10.69
CA ASP A 693 -19.28 31.71 -9.96
C ASP A 693 -17.79 31.34 -9.73
N THR A 694 -17.37 30.11 -10.06
CA THR A 694 -15.97 29.66 -9.91
C THR A 694 -15.13 30.09 -11.11
N SER A 695 -13.88 30.50 -10.86
CA SER A 695 -12.84 30.86 -11.82
C SER A 695 -11.46 30.39 -11.39
N GLY A 696 -10.44 30.59 -12.22
CA GLY A 696 -9.06 30.23 -11.88
C GLY A 696 -8.76 28.72 -12.02
N LEU A 697 -9.43 28.02 -12.93
CA LEU A 697 -9.41 26.57 -13.07
C LEU A 697 -8.19 26.00 -13.84
N ASN A 698 -7.27 26.82 -14.34
CA ASN A 698 -6.16 26.40 -15.20
C ASN A 698 -5.27 25.31 -14.58
N SER A 699 -5.05 25.37 -13.26
CA SER A 699 -4.23 24.33 -12.57
C SER A 699 -4.91 22.96 -12.59
N LEU A 700 -6.22 22.89 -12.42
CA LEU A 700 -6.99 21.65 -12.50
C LEU A 700 -7.08 21.14 -13.94
N LYS A 701 -7.31 22.03 -14.93
CA LYS A 701 -7.27 21.68 -16.36
C LYS A 701 -5.96 21.01 -16.74
N THR A 702 -4.83 21.60 -16.34
CA THR A 702 -3.50 21.07 -16.61
C THR A 702 -3.33 19.63 -16.10
N LYS A 703 -3.81 19.34 -14.88
CA LYS A 703 -3.76 17.98 -14.32
C LYS A 703 -4.55 16.97 -15.14
N ILE A 704 -5.73 17.40 -15.63
CA ILE A 704 -6.60 16.53 -16.42
C ILE A 704 -6.03 16.31 -17.81
N LEU A 705 -5.61 17.37 -18.50
CA LEU A 705 -5.01 17.31 -19.83
C LEU A 705 -3.81 16.37 -19.85
N PHE A 706 -3.00 16.37 -18.79
CA PHE A 706 -1.89 15.43 -18.67
C PHE A 706 -2.35 13.96 -18.70
N GLY A 707 -3.40 13.61 -17.99
CA GLY A 707 -4.00 12.28 -18.05
C GLY A 707 -4.65 11.98 -19.40
N LEU A 708 -5.38 12.95 -19.98
CA LEU A 708 -6.05 12.81 -21.27
C LEU A 708 -5.09 12.46 -22.40
N VAL A 709 -3.88 13.01 -22.39
CA VAL A 709 -2.84 12.71 -23.38
C VAL A 709 -1.94 11.51 -22.99
N GLY A 710 -2.34 10.74 -21.99
CA GLY A 710 -1.60 9.54 -21.58
C GLY A 710 -0.18 9.84 -21.10
N THR A 711 0.02 10.96 -20.41
CA THR A 711 1.31 11.37 -19.83
C THR A 711 2.44 11.71 -20.85
N GLN A 712 2.10 11.98 -22.10
CA GLN A 712 3.07 12.29 -23.15
C GLN A 712 3.74 13.68 -23.00
N GLN A 713 3.14 14.61 -22.28
CA GLN A 713 3.64 15.98 -22.14
C GLN A 713 4.44 16.13 -20.84
N SER A 714 5.76 16.12 -20.95
CA SER A 714 6.67 16.14 -19.81
C SER A 714 6.66 17.41 -18.94
N ASN A 715 6.08 18.51 -19.40
CA ASN A 715 6.11 19.79 -18.68
C ASN A 715 5.01 19.94 -17.64
N ILE A 716 4.05 19.03 -17.58
CA ILE A 716 2.80 19.18 -16.85
C ILE A 716 2.75 18.31 -15.59
N ALA A 717 3.57 17.24 -15.48
CA ALA A 717 3.50 16.34 -14.35
C ALA A 717 4.85 15.97 -13.72
N LYS A 718 4.76 15.43 -12.50
CA LYS A 718 5.90 14.92 -11.74
C LYS A 718 6.56 13.70 -12.39
N TRP A 719 5.82 12.96 -13.21
CA TRP A 719 6.29 11.80 -13.95
C TRP A 719 5.72 11.89 -15.38
N SER A 720 6.46 11.39 -16.33
CA SER A 720 6.05 11.33 -17.72
C SER A 720 6.71 10.14 -18.39
N TYR A 721 6.00 9.55 -19.34
CA TYR A 721 6.49 8.48 -20.19
C TYR A 721 6.45 8.95 -21.65
N ASP A 722 7.36 8.44 -22.46
CA ASP A 722 7.26 8.55 -23.90
C ASP A 722 6.29 7.49 -24.48
N PHE A 723 5.56 6.80 -23.57
CA PHE A 723 4.66 5.70 -23.87
C PHE A 723 3.34 5.85 -23.08
N THR A 724 2.21 5.91 -23.77
CA THR A 724 0.91 6.26 -23.20
C THR A 724 0.18 5.09 -22.55
N GLY A 725 0.53 3.84 -22.87
CA GLY A 725 -0.12 2.64 -22.30
C GLY A 725 0.10 2.45 -20.82
N VAL A 726 1.07 3.16 -20.23
CA VAL A 726 1.40 3.06 -18.80
C VAL A 726 0.56 3.95 -17.89
N SER A 727 -0.28 4.83 -18.44
CA SER A 727 -1.19 5.68 -17.66
C SER A 727 -2.52 4.97 -17.42
N ILE A 728 -2.86 4.71 -16.14
CA ILE A 728 -4.18 4.21 -15.73
C ILE A 728 -5.01 5.41 -15.30
N ASN A 729 -5.89 5.85 -16.20
CA ASN A 729 -6.73 7.02 -15.99
C ASN A 729 -8.02 6.63 -15.29
N TYR A 730 -8.28 7.21 -14.14
CA TYR A 730 -9.41 6.88 -13.28
C TYR A 730 -9.89 8.10 -12.49
N ALA A 731 -11.09 8.01 -11.96
CA ALA A 731 -11.63 8.97 -11.00
C ALA A 731 -12.13 8.30 -9.73
N GLU A 732 -12.48 7.02 -9.79
CA GLU A 732 -12.96 6.21 -8.68
C GLU A 732 -12.32 4.81 -8.70
N CYS A 733 -12.03 4.28 -7.52
CA CYS A 733 -11.68 2.90 -7.23
C CYS A 733 -12.27 2.53 -5.87
N HIS A 734 -11.98 1.35 -5.33
CA HIS A 734 -12.48 0.91 -4.03
C HIS A 734 -12.06 1.83 -2.87
N ASP A 735 -10.89 2.48 -2.97
CA ASP A 735 -10.37 3.44 -1.99
C ASP A 735 -11.07 4.80 -2.06
N ASN A 736 -11.23 5.43 -0.90
CA ASN A 736 -11.79 6.76 -0.72
C ASN A 736 -13.30 6.83 -1.04
N LEU A 737 -13.86 8.04 -0.99
CA LEU A 737 -15.26 8.27 -1.34
C LEU A 737 -15.54 7.95 -2.80
N THR A 738 -16.71 7.34 -3.09
CA THR A 738 -17.23 7.24 -4.45
C THR A 738 -17.34 8.63 -5.06
N ILE A 739 -17.42 8.75 -6.38
CA ILE A 739 -17.63 10.08 -7.00
C ILE A 739 -18.95 10.67 -6.51
N HIS A 740 -20.00 9.87 -6.44
CA HIS A 740 -21.32 10.33 -5.96
C HIS A 740 -21.24 10.94 -4.56
N ASP A 741 -20.60 10.25 -3.62
CA ASP A 741 -20.45 10.69 -2.23
C ASP A 741 -19.52 11.91 -2.13
N LYS A 742 -18.42 11.91 -2.91
CA LYS A 742 -17.47 13.03 -2.96
C LYS A 742 -18.10 14.31 -3.48
N LEU A 743 -18.92 14.22 -4.53
CA LEU A 743 -19.65 15.38 -5.07
C LEU A 743 -20.63 15.95 -4.05
N TYR A 744 -21.29 15.09 -3.25
CA TYR A 744 -22.14 15.55 -2.16
C TYR A 744 -21.31 16.17 -1.03
N ALA A 745 -20.22 15.54 -0.64
CA ALA A 745 -19.38 15.99 0.46
C ALA A 745 -18.74 17.37 0.19
N SER A 746 -18.32 17.59 -1.06
CA SER A 746 -17.70 18.87 -1.46
C SER A 746 -18.71 19.97 -1.79
N ASP A 747 -19.95 19.63 -2.16
CA ASP A 747 -21.04 20.60 -2.35
C ASP A 747 -22.43 19.95 -2.21
N TYR A 748 -22.93 19.91 -1.00
CA TYR A 748 -24.26 19.37 -0.70
C TYR A 748 -25.43 20.21 -1.27
N MET A 749 -25.17 21.41 -1.79
CA MET A 749 -26.21 22.24 -2.40
C MET A 749 -26.62 21.77 -3.79
N LEU A 750 -25.75 21.02 -4.47
CA LEU A 750 -26.09 20.43 -5.76
C LEU A 750 -27.23 19.42 -5.60
N SER A 751 -28.22 19.49 -6.49
CA SER A 751 -29.24 18.45 -6.59
C SER A 751 -28.64 17.13 -7.08
N GLU A 752 -29.31 16.03 -6.80
CA GLU A 752 -28.91 14.71 -7.29
C GLU A 752 -28.77 14.67 -8.82
N SER A 753 -29.72 15.28 -9.55
CA SER A 753 -29.65 15.38 -11.01
C SER A 753 -28.41 16.13 -11.51
N GLU A 754 -27.97 17.19 -10.80
CA GLU A 754 -26.75 17.92 -11.14
C GLU A 754 -25.50 17.08 -10.85
N ARG A 755 -25.43 16.40 -9.70
CA ARG A 755 -24.34 15.46 -9.40
C ARG A 755 -24.24 14.35 -10.43
N ASN A 756 -25.38 13.76 -10.85
CA ASN A 756 -25.43 12.71 -11.86
C ASN A 756 -24.90 13.21 -13.23
N LYS A 757 -25.20 14.44 -13.62
CA LYS A 757 -24.65 15.07 -14.84
C LYS A 757 -23.13 15.25 -14.75
N ILE A 758 -22.64 15.78 -13.62
CA ILE A 758 -21.21 16.00 -13.39
C ILE A 758 -20.46 14.64 -13.39
N GLN A 759 -21.02 13.64 -12.74
CA GLN A 759 -20.43 12.28 -12.69
C GLN A 759 -20.43 11.62 -14.08
N THR A 760 -21.50 11.81 -14.87
CA THR A 760 -21.55 11.32 -16.26
C THR A 760 -20.44 11.96 -17.09
N GLU A 761 -20.22 13.26 -16.93
CA GLU A 761 -19.15 13.97 -17.64
C GLU A 761 -17.75 13.50 -17.20
N ILE A 762 -17.53 13.24 -15.91
CA ILE A 762 -16.29 12.62 -15.43
C ILE A 762 -16.06 11.27 -16.13
N ASN A 763 -17.09 10.44 -16.24
CA ASN A 763 -17.01 9.14 -16.91
C ASN A 763 -16.65 9.28 -18.40
N ASN A 764 -17.24 10.26 -19.08
CA ASN A 764 -16.95 10.56 -20.49
C ASN A 764 -15.50 11.04 -20.68
N ILE A 765 -15.00 11.91 -19.80
CA ILE A 765 -13.63 12.40 -19.86
C ILE A 765 -12.64 11.23 -19.71
N ILE A 766 -12.87 10.32 -18.77
CA ILE A 766 -12.05 9.10 -18.61
C ILE A 766 -12.17 8.21 -19.85
N ALA A 767 -13.38 8.01 -20.41
CA ALA A 767 -13.59 7.18 -21.59
C ALA A 767 -12.77 7.66 -22.80
N PHE A 768 -12.65 8.96 -22.99
CA PHE A 768 -11.93 9.53 -24.14
C PHE A 768 -10.50 9.98 -23.80
N SER A 769 -9.89 9.42 -22.78
CA SER A 769 -8.47 9.58 -22.48
C SER A 769 -7.60 8.56 -23.21
N THR A 770 -6.38 8.95 -23.57
CA THR A 770 -5.35 8.03 -24.08
C THR A 770 -4.69 7.28 -22.91
N GLY A 771 -4.53 5.98 -23.03
CA GLY A 771 -4.09 5.08 -21.96
C GLY A 771 -5.21 4.15 -21.51
N VAL A 772 -5.03 3.46 -20.40
CA VAL A 772 -6.04 2.57 -19.81
C VAL A 772 -7.13 3.40 -19.15
N SER A 773 -8.39 3.15 -19.52
CA SER A 773 -9.54 3.73 -18.81
C SER A 773 -10.00 2.78 -17.72
N PHE A 774 -10.12 3.28 -16.49
CA PHE A 774 -10.43 2.48 -15.31
C PHE A 774 -11.67 3.03 -14.60
N TYR A 775 -12.57 2.14 -14.21
CA TYR A 775 -13.83 2.42 -13.52
C TYR A 775 -14.07 1.44 -12.39
N GLN A 776 -14.66 1.88 -11.29
CA GLN A 776 -15.22 0.99 -10.28
C GLN A 776 -16.65 0.59 -10.65
N LEU A 777 -17.03 -0.66 -10.43
CA LEU A 777 -18.39 -1.14 -10.64
C LEU A 777 -19.40 -0.32 -9.80
N GLY A 778 -20.32 0.32 -10.48
CA GLY A 778 -21.32 1.20 -9.89
C GLY A 778 -21.06 2.69 -10.09
N GLN A 779 -19.86 3.07 -10.52
CA GLN A 779 -19.53 4.45 -10.83
C GLN A 779 -20.48 5.04 -11.89
N GLU A 780 -20.90 4.26 -12.87
CA GLU A 780 -21.78 4.67 -13.94
C GLU A 780 -23.27 4.69 -13.59
N PHE A 781 -23.64 4.31 -12.37
CA PHE A 781 -25.01 4.40 -11.86
C PHE A 781 -25.10 5.01 -10.45
N ALA A 782 -24.13 5.84 -10.09
CA ALA A 782 -24.12 6.64 -8.85
C ALA A 782 -24.11 5.76 -7.57
N ARG A 783 -23.26 4.71 -7.50
CA ARG A 783 -23.02 3.92 -6.29
C ARG A 783 -22.64 4.84 -5.14
N SER A 784 -23.21 4.61 -3.96
CA SER A 784 -22.93 5.31 -2.71
C SER A 784 -22.54 4.31 -1.63
N LYS A 785 -21.69 4.73 -0.71
CA LYS A 785 -21.33 4.01 0.52
C LYS A 785 -21.85 4.79 1.75
N GLU A 786 -23.11 5.22 1.70
CA GLU A 786 -23.75 5.93 2.80
C GLU A 786 -24.00 5.04 3.99
N LEU A 787 -23.63 5.51 5.17
CA LEU A 787 -23.81 4.82 6.45
C LEU A 787 -25.15 5.19 7.08
N ASP A 788 -25.93 4.18 7.48
CA ASP A 788 -27.15 4.40 8.26
C ASP A 788 -26.80 5.03 9.63
N PRO A 789 -27.39 6.19 9.99
CA PRO A 789 -27.10 6.85 11.26
C PRO A 789 -27.31 5.97 12.50
N SER A 790 -28.18 4.95 12.44
CA SER A 790 -28.40 3.99 13.54
C SER A 790 -27.14 3.19 13.91
N TRP A 791 -26.17 3.05 12.99
CA TRP A 791 -24.90 2.37 13.26
C TRP A 791 -23.94 3.19 14.12
N LEU A 792 -24.26 4.46 14.33
CA LEU A 792 -23.46 5.35 15.17
C LEU A 792 -23.90 5.33 16.64
N GLU A 793 -24.91 4.52 16.96
CA GLU A 793 -25.51 4.41 18.30
C GLU A 793 -25.34 2.99 18.88
N GLY A 794 -25.39 2.87 20.19
CA GLY A 794 -25.36 1.58 20.88
C GLY A 794 -23.95 1.05 21.20
N ALA A 795 -23.90 -0.24 21.59
CA ALA A 795 -22.65 -0.90 22.04
C ALA A 795 -21.72 -1.27 20.89
N ASP A 796 -22.29 -1.58 19.72
CA ASP A 796 -21.57 -1.98 18.50
C ASP A 796 -21.44 -0.82 17.49
N LYS A 797 -21.47 0.43 18.01
CA LYS A 797 -21.41 1.61 17.16
C LYS A 797 -20.11 1.72 16.35
N VAL A 798 -20.23 2.18 15.12
CA VAL A 798 -19.10 2.60 14.30
C VAL A 798 -18.54 3.93 14.82
N THR A 799 -17.26 4.00 15.11
CA THR A 799 -16.60 5.18 15.69
C THR A 799 -15.55 5.81 14.78
N GLU A 800 -15.19 5.18 13.67
CA GLU A 800 -14.08 5.58 12.79
C GLU A 800 -14.44 5.34 11.32
N LYS A 801 -13.74 6.05 10.41
CA LYS A 801 -13.72 5.80 8.96
C LYS A 801 -14.97 6.21 8.16
N TYR A 802 -15.64 7.27 8.58
CA TYR A 802 -16.70 7.90 7.81
C TYR A 802 -16.55 9.43 7.79
N SER A 803 -17.04 10.04 6.71
CA SER A 803 -17.15 11.48 6.55
C SER A 803 -18.55 11.93 6.95
N ALA A 804 -18.67 12.86 7.89
CA ALA A 804 -19.94 13.41 8.35
C ALA A 804 -20.20 14.77 7.71
N ILE A 805 -21.20 14.85 6.83
CA ILE A 805 -21.53 16.06 6.08
C ILE A 805 -22.85 16.63 6.58
N ASN A 806 -22.78 17.77 7.22
CA ASN A 806 -23.96 18.49 7.74
C ASN A 806 -24.43 19.55 6.73
N ASN A 807 -25.62 19.40 6.20
CA ASN A 807 -26.24 20.33 5.25
C ASN A 807 -27.09 21.43 5.92
N GLY A 808 -27.05 21.55 7.24
CA GLY A 808 -27.86 22.52 8.02
C GLY A 808 -29.23 21.97 8.49
N GLU A 809 -29.74 20.90 7.91
CA GLU A 809 -30.98 20.24 8.29
C GLU A 809 -30.72 18.83 8.84
N THR A 810 -29.86 18.06 8.16
CA THR A 810 -29.50 16.69 8.49
C THR A 810 -28.00 16.47 8.33
N THR A 811 -27.45 15.44 8.98
CA THR A 811 -26.09 14.96 8.74
C THR A 811 -26.16 13.63 8.02
N ARG A 812 -25.46 13.53 6.88
CA ARG A 812 -25.24 12.26 6.17
C ARG A 812 -23.81 11.78 6.43
N TYR A 813 -23.63 10.48 6.41
CA TYR A 813 -22.37 9.83 6.75
C TYR A 813 -21.95 8.93 5.61
N PHE A 814 -20.71 9.07 5.14
CA PHE A 814 -20.18 8.31 4.00
C PHE A 814 -18.90 7.59 4.38
N VAL A 815 -18.76 6.33 3.97
CA VAL A 815 -17.60 5.51 4.29
C VAL A 815 -16.55 5.62 3.18
N SER A 816 -15.40 6.20 3.50
CA SER A 816 -14.27 6.33 2.56
C SER A 816 -13.36 5.11 2.53
N ASP A 817 -13.34 4.32 3.60
CA ASP A 817 -12.48 3.15 3.77
C ASP A 817 -13.32 1.99 4.33
N SER A 818 -14.02 1.30 3.43
CA SER A 818 -15.04 0.30 3.77
C SER A 818 -14.52 -1.14 3.81
N TYR A 819 -13.21 -1.36 3.95
CA TYR A 819 -12.56 -2.66 3.75
C TYR A 819 -13.09 -3.78 4.66
N ASP A 820 -13.58 -3.47 5.85
CA ASP A 820 -14.10 -4.43 6.83
C ASP A 820 -15.56 -4.14 7.23
N PHE A 821 -16.28 -3.30 6.48
CA PHE A 821 -17.71 -3.06 6.67
C PHE A 821 -18.54 -4.19 6.07
N SER A 822 -19.78 -4.34 6.54
CA SER A 822 -20.67 -5.39 6.07
C SER A 822 -21.17 -5.18 4.63
N ASP A 823 -21.85 -6.19 4.10
CA ASP A 823 -22.50 -6.16 2.78
C ASP A 823 -23.49 -4.99 2.62
N GLU A 824 -24.08 -4.49 3.71
CA GLU A 824 -25.04 -3.38 3.66
C GLU A 824 -24.42 -2.09 3.11
N ILE A 825 -23.10 -1.89 3.34
CA ILE A 825 -22.35 -0.74 2.78
C ILE A 825 -21.77 -1.09 1.41
N ASN A 826 -21.28 -2.32 1.23
CA ASN A 826 -20.42 -2.67 0.12
C ASN A 826 -21.16 -3.31 -1.07
N ALA A 827 -22.25 -4.04 -0.83
CA ALA A 827 -22.96 -4.76 -1.89
C ALA A 827 -23.54 -3.82 -2.96
N ILE A 828 -23.42 -4.23 -4.22
CA ILE A 828 -23.91 -3.46 -5.36
C ILE A 828 -25.44 -3.40 -5.36
N ASN A 829 -26.00 -2.22 -5.22
CA ASN A 829 -27.43 -2.00 -5.42
C ASN A 829 -27.76 -1.88 -6.91
N TRP A 830 -28.12 -3.02 -7.54
CA TRP A 830 -28.45 -3.08 -8.96
C TRP A 830 -29.70 -2.29 -9.36
N ASN A 831 -30.60 -1.90 -8.41
CA ASN A 831 -31.76 -1.07 -8.72
C ASN A 831 -31.34 0.30 -9.28
N LEU A 832 -30.16 0.80 -8.92
CA LEU A 832 -29.61 2.06 -9.40
C LEU A 832 -29.45 2.09 -10.93
N ILE A 833 -29.31 0.93 -11.60
CA ILE A 833 -29.29 0.86 -13.07
C ILE A 833 -30.60 1.39 -13.66
N HIS A 834 -31.75 1.06 -13.05
CA HIS A 834 -33.04 1.54 -13.47
C HIS A 834 -33.25 3.02 -13.13
N GLU A 835 -32.89 3.38 -11.90
CA GLU A 835 -33.05 4.73 -11.37
C GLU A 835 -32.19 5.74 -12.13
N ASN A 836 -30.96 5.36 -12.51
CA ASN A 836 -29.96 6.18 -13.22
C ASN A 836 -29.68 5.69 -14.64
N ASN A 837 -30.71 5.17 -15.35
CA ASN A 837 -30.56 4.56 -16.67
C ASN A 837 -29.94 5.50 -17.72
N ASP A 838 -30.13 6.82 -17.60
CA ASP A 838 -29.50 7.79 -18.49
C ASP A 838 -27.98 7.80 -18.34
N MET A 839 -27.46 7.71 -17.12
CA MET A 839 -26.03 7.60 -16.85
C MET A 839 -25.44 6.31 -17.42
N VAL A 840 -26.11 5.18 -17.17
CA VAL A 840 -25.72 3.85 -17.71
C VAL A 840 -25.69 3.86 -19.25
N THR A 841 -26.69 4.49 -19.87
CA THR A 841 -26.79 4.63 -21.33
C THR A 841 -25.64 5.47 -21.88
N ALA A 842 -25.34 6.60 -21.23
CA ALA A 842 -24.23 7.48 -21.61
C ALA A 842 -22.88 6.76 -21.49
N PHE A 843 -22.66 6.04 -20.39
CA PHE A 843 -21.45 5.23 -20.16
C PHE A 843 -21.25 4.18 -21.28
N ARG A 844 -22.27 3.37 -21.54
CA ARG A 844 -22.22 2.34 -22.61
C ARG A 844 -21.92 2.92 -23.98
N LYS A 845 -22.53 4.08 -24.31
CA LYS A 845 -22.26 4.79 -25.58
C LYS A 845 -20.80 5.24 -25.64
N ALA A 846 -20.28 5.84 -24.56
CA ALA A 846 -18.90 6.32 -24.50
C ALA A 846 -17.89 5.16 -24.65
N ILE A 847 -18.10 4.04 -23.95
CA ILE A 847 -17.22 2.86 -24.05
C ILE A 847 -17.31 2.20 -25.42
N THR A 848 -18.52 2.06 -25.98
CA THR A 848 -18.71 1.53 -27.34
C THR A 848 -17.98 2.40 -28.36
N LEU A 849 -18.12 3.71 -28.24
CA LEU A 849 -17.44 4.64 -29.13
C LEU A 849 -15.92 4.60 -28.97
N ARG A 850 -15.41 4.57 -27.75
CA ARG A 850 -13.99 4.37 -27.47
C ARG A 850 -13.44 3.14 -28.20
N ASN A 851 -14.20 2.04 -28.21
CA ASN A 851 -13.79 0.78 -28.81
C ASN A 851 -13.98 0.73 -30.34
N SER A 852 -14.61 1.75 -30.94
CA SER A 852 -14.83 1.81 -32.39
C SER A 852 -13.54 2.04 -33.19
N GLU A 853 -13.58 1.69 -34.49
CA GLU A 853 -12.51 1.99 -35.43
C GLU A 853 -12.35 3.50 -35.68
N ASP A 854 -13.41 4.28 -35.56
CA ASP A 854 -13.38 5.75 -35.68
C ASP A 854 -12.42 6.42 -34.68
N LEU A 855 -12.23 5.82 -33.51
CA LEU A 855 -11.32 6.31 -32.47
C LEU A 855 -10.02 5.47 -32.34
N ALA A 856 -9.61 4.77 -33.41
CA ALA A 856 -8.37 3.98 -33.39
C ALA A 856 -7.13 4.79 -32.94
N ASN A 857 -7.03 6.07 -33.33
CA ASN A 857 -5.92 6.95 -32.94
C ASN A 857 -5.94 7.36 -31.46
N LEU A 858 -7.04 7.12 -30.74
CA LEU A 858 -7.06 7.25 -29.27
C LEU A 858 -6.34 6.08 -28.59
N LYS A 859 -6.22 4.94 -29.29
CA LYS A 859 -5.66 3.66 -28.83
C LYS A 859 -4.52 3.20 -29.75
N PRO A 860 -3.47 4.01 -29.97
CA PRO A 860 -2.43 3.67 -30.92
C PRO A 860 -1.64 2.44 -30.47
N THR A 861 -1.18 1.65 -31.43
CA THR A 861 -0.23 0.55 -31.20
C THR A 861 1.23 1.03 -31.19
N SER A 862 1.47 2.22 -31.70
CA SER A 862 2.77 2.91 -31.66
C SER A 862 2.52 4.42 -31.52
N PHE A 863 3.33 5.05 -30.70
CA PHE A 863 3.28 6.51 -30.48
C PHE A 863 4.27 7.28 -31.35
N GLU A 864 4.98 6.60 -32.19
CA GLU A 864 5.85 7.24 -33.20
C GLU A 864 5.00 8.15 -34.09
N ASN A 865 5.42 9.40 -34.23
CA ASN A 865 4.71 10.46 -34.97
C ASN A 865 3.39 10.96 -34.36
N MET A 866 2.96 10.46 -33.18
CA MET A 866 1.80 10.99 -32.48
C MET A 866 2.14 12.32 -31.78
N GLN A 867 1.25 13.30 -31.91
CA GLN A 867 1.37 14.59 -31.24
C GLN A 867 0.04 14.92 -30.56
N TYR A 868 0.13 15.46 -29.35
CA TYR A 868 -0.99 15.85 -28.54
C TYR A 868 -0.93 17.35 -28.27
N SER A 869 -2.02 18.06 -28.43
CA SER A 869 -2.08 19.50 -28.22
C SER A 869 -3.36 19.89 -27.51
N GLU A 870 -3.29 20.82 -26.58
CA GLU A 870 -4.46 21.51 -26.05
C GLU A 870 -5.05 22.36 -27.16
N LEU A 871 -6.38 22.39 -27.31
CA LEU A 871 -7.10 23.25 -28.19
C LEU A 871 -7.26 24.62 -27.53
N THR A 872 -7.11 25.69 -28.32
CA THR A 872 -7.39 27.06 -27.86
C THR A 872 -8.87 27.41 -27.96
N TYR A 873 -9.27 28.49 -27.30
CA TYR A 873 -10.66 28.95 -27.37
C TYR A 873 -11.02 29.44 -28.79
N GLU A 874 -10.06 29.98 -29.53
CA GLU A 874 -10.26 30.39 -30.96
C GLU A 874 -10.47 29.16 -31.86
N GLU A 875 -9.68 28.09 -31.67
CA GLU A 875 -9.85 26.84 -32.44
C GLU A 875 -11.22 26.21 -32.20
N ILE A 876 -11.68 26.20 -30.97
CA ILE A 876 -13.01 25.66 -30.60
C ILE A 876 -14.10 26.61 -31.08
N GLY A 877 -13.86 27.93 -31.08
CA GLY A 877 -14.81 28.98 -31.45
C GLY A 877 -15.71 29.39 -30.28
N VAL A 878 -15.14 29.49 -29.09
CA VAL A 878 -15.85 29.92 -27.86
C VAL A 878 -15.23 31.17 -27.30
N GLU A 879 -15.95 31.87 -26.42
CA GLU A 879 -15.40 32.98 -25.65
C GLU A 879 -14.35 32.48 -24.64
N GLU A 880 -13.28 33.25 -24.39
CA GLU A 880 -12.20 32.93 -23.46
C GLU A 880 -12.72 32.59 -22.05
N LEU A 881 -13.73 33.30 -21.59
CA LEU A 881 -14.37 33.07 -20.27
C LEU A 881 -15.11 31.72 -20.20
N ASP A 882 -15.73 31.29 -21.29
CA ASP A 882 -16.41 30.00 -21.35
C ASP A 882 -15.38 28.87 -21.44
N TYR A 883 -14.27 29.08 -22.18
CA TYR A 883 -13.18 28.10 -22.30
C TYR A 883 -12.51 27.76 -20.96
N GLU A 884 -12.50 28.65 -19.98
CA GLU A 884 -11.97 28.34 -18.63
C GLU A 884 -12.65 27.11 -18.00
N LYS A 885 -13.93 26.88 -18.34
CA LYS A 885 -14.78 25.78 -17.83
C LYS A 885 -14.90 24.60 -18.81
N MET A 886 -14.08 24.59 -19.83
CA MET A 886 -14.08 23.57 -20.87
C MET A 886 -12.73 22.85 -20.91
N LEU A 887 -12.72 21.64 -21.45
CA LEU A 887 -11.51 20.92 -21.80
C LEU A 887 -11.49 20.71 -23.31
N GLY A 888 -10.33 20.90 -23.94
CA GLY A 888 -10.17 20.65 -25.37
C GLY A 888 -8.78 20.12 -25.66
N TYR A 889 -8.70 18.99 -26.38
CA TYR A 889 -7.41 18.49 -26.87
C TYR A 889 -7.53 17.82 -28.23
N SER A 890 -6.44 17.70 -28.92
CA SER A 890 -6.36 17.05 -30.23
C SER A 890 -5.22 16.06 -30.30
N ILE A 891 -5.42 15.04 -31.13
CA ILE A 891 -4.44 14.03 -31.50
C ILE A 891 -4.12 14.25 -32.99
N SER A 892 -2.83 14.32 -33.31
CA SER A 892 -2.33 14.41 -34.68
C SER A 892 -1.40 13.24 -34.97
N ASN A 893 -1.44 12.72 -36.18
CA ASN A 893 -0.55 11.70 -36.68
C ASN A 893 0.14 12.23 -37.93
N ASP A 894 1.47 12.09 -38.05
CA ASP A 894 2.30 12.64 -39.13
C ASP A 894 2.00 14.12 -39.43
N SER A 895 1.85 14.94 -38.39
CA SER A 895 1.53 16.35 -38.44
C SER A 895 0.14 16.70 -39.01
N SER A 896 -0.73 15.70 -39.16
CA SER A 896 -2.13 15.88 -39.55
C SER A 896 -3.04 15.58 -38.35
N ARG A 897 -3.97 16.50 -38.04
CA ARG A 897 -4.96 16.30 -36.98
C ARG A 897 -5.84 15.10 -37.35
N SER A 898 -5.95 14.13 -36.43
CA SER A 898 -6.73 12.91 -36.60
C SER A 898 -8.01 12.95 -35.80
N LEU A 899 -7.94 13.44 -34.56
CA LEU A 899 -9.04 13.54 -33.62
C LEU A 899 -8.97 14.86 -32.85
N ALA A 900 -10.13 15.41 -32.53
CA ALA A 900 -10.25 16.47 -31.53
C ALA A 900 -11.41 16.16 -30.58
N PHE A 901 -11.20 16.45 -29.31
CA PHE A 901 -12.16 16.24 -28.23
C PHE A 901 -12.42 17.57 -27.53
N VAL A 902 -13.68 17.92 -27.34
CA VAL A 902 -14.09 19.11 -26.60
C VAL A 902 -15.15 18.72 -25.58
N PHE A 903 -14.98 19.13 -24.33
CA PHE A 903 -15.91 18.88 -23.22
C PHE A 903 -16.39 20.22 -22.66
N ASN A 904 -17.68 20.45 -22.64
CA ASN A 904 -18.29 21.54 -21.91
C ASN A 904 -18.70 21.06 -20.51
N THR A 905 -17.86 21.26 -19.51
CA THR A 905 -18.12 20.86 -18.11
C THR A 905 -18.94 21.90 -17.33
N SER A 906 -19.29 23.03 -17.97
CA SER A 906 -20.06 24.07 -17.30
C SER A 906 -21.55 23.74 -17.15
N SER A 907 -22.25 24.46 -16.29
CA SER A 907 -23.71 24.38 -16.17
C SER A 907 -24.47 25.10 -17.26
N LYS A 908 -23.78 25.76 -18.22
CA LYS A 908 -24.36 26.60 -19.26
C LYS A 908 -24.29 25.95 -20.64
N ILE A 909 -25.20 26.36 -21.50
CA ILE A 909 -25.07 26.14 -22.95
C ILE A 909 -24.01 27.12 -23.46
N VAL A 910 -23.03 26.64 -24.21
CA VAL A 910 -21.95 27.43 -24.80
C VAL A 910 -22.16 27.52 -26.33
N GLU A 911 -22.05 28.73 -26.91
CA GLU A 911 -22.13 28.93 -28.35
C GLU A 911 -20.79 28.64 -29.02
N LEU A 912 -20.82 27.92 -30.16
CA LEU A 912 -19.68 27.71 -31.05
C LEU A 912 -19.74 28.64 -32.24
N ASN A 913 -18.84 29.60 -32.29
CA ASN A 913 -18.80 30.64 -33.32
C ASN A 913 -17.47 30.60 -34.10
N ASN A 914 -17.52 30.49 -35.41
CA ASN A 914 -16.33 30.48 -36.29
C ASN A 914 -15.29 29.42 -35.91
N SER A 915 -15.71 28.26 -35.43
CA SER A 915 -14.82 27.18 -35.00
C SER A 915 -13.96 26.67 -36.16
N GLU A 916 -12.65 26.57 -35.91
CA GLU A 916 -11.68 25.96 -36.84
C GLU A 916 -11.78 24.45 -36.91
N LEU A 917 -12.52 23.82 -36.02
CA LEU A 917 -12.74 22.38 -35.97
C LEU A 917 -13.43 21.80 -37.22
N VAL A 918 -14.12 22.64 -37.99
CA VAL A 918 -14.75 22.24 -39.26
C VAL A 918 -13.75 22.04 -40.40
N ASN A 919 -12.53 22.58 -40.27
CA ASN A 919 -11.53 22.53 -41.33
C ASN A 919 -11.01 21.10 -41.53
N ASN A 920 -11.30 20.48 -42.66
CA ASN A 920 -10.95 19.09 -43.01
C ASN A 920 -11.64 18.01 -42.15
N ALA A 921 -12.65 18.34 -41.36
CA ALA A 921 -13.41 17.37 -40.59
C ALA A 921 -14.20 16.43 -41.52
N LYS A 922 -14.15 15.13 -41.24
CA LYS A 922 -14.92 14.08 -41.94
C LYS A 922 -16.19 13.74 -41.20
N LYS A 923 -16.17 13.81 -39.86
CA LYS A 923 -17.27 13.35 -39.02
C LYS A 923 -17.33 14.16 -37.72
N PHE A 924 -18.54 14.42 -37.26
CA PHE A 924 -18.81 15.01 -35.95
C PHE A 924 -19.64 14.03 -35.12
N ILE A 925 -19.26 13.83 -33.87
CA ILE A 925 -20.00 13.03 -32.91
C ILE A 925 -20.30 13.92 -31.69
N TYR A 926 -21.57 14.10 -31.39
CA TYR A 926 -22.03 14.90 -30.24
C TYR A 926 -22.82 14.04 -29.28
N ASN A 927 -22.36 13.94 -28.02
CA ASN A 927 -22.94 13.09 -26.98
C ASN A 927 -23.17 11.63 -27.44
N GLY A 928 -22.23 11.08 -28.19
CA GLY A 928 -22.24 9.69 -28.68
C GLY A 928 -23.09 9.48 -29.95
N GLU A 929 -23.67 10.51 -30.53
CA GLU A 929 -24.47 10.41 -31.78
C GLU A 929 -23.75 11.14 -32.91
N GLU A 930 -23.71 10.53 -34.09
CA GLU A 930 -23.20 11.18 -35.31
C GLU A 930 -24.14 12.32 -35.75
N VAL A 931 -23.58 13.51 -35.97
CA VAL A 931 -24.31 14.67 -36.42
C VAL A 931 -23.80 15.14 -37.79
N SER A 932 -24.68 15.69 -38.64
CA SER A 932 -24.37 16.05 -40.02
C SER A 932 -23.45 17.27 -40.18
N SER A 933 -23.31 18.07 -39.13
CA SER A 933 -22.48 19.28 -39.11
C SER A 933 -22.04 19.58 -37.67
N LEU A 934 -21.01 20.42 -37.52
CA LEU A 934 -20.63 20.94 -36.20
C LEU A 934 -21.88 21.58 -35.54
N PRO A 935 -22.20 21.24 -34.28
CA PRO A 935 -23.24 21.93 -33.52
C PRO A 935 -22.94 23.41 -33.40
N THR A 936 -23.96 24.22 -33.36
CA THR A 936 -23.83 25.69 -33.11
C THR A 936 -23.73 25.98 -31.61
N THR A 937 -24.06 25.01 -30.77
CA THR A 937 -24.01 25.11 -29.31
C THR A 937 -23.59 23.79 -28.69
N MET A 938 -23.01 23.85 -27.53
CA MET A 938 -22.77 22.66 -26.65
C MET A 938 -23.58 22.80 -25.36
N ASP A 939 -24.35 21.79 -25.06
CA ASP A 939 -25.14 21.72 -23.82
C ASP A 939 -24.23 21.65 -22.57
N SER A 940 -24.80 21.86 -21.40
CA SER A 940 -24.15 21.62 -20.12
C SER A 940 -23.74 20.14 -19.98
N CYS A 941 -22.52 19.86 -19.50
CA CYS A 941 -21.98 18.52 -19.35
C CYS A 941 -22.12 17.69 -20.62
N SER A 942 -21.49 18.15 -21.70
CA SER A 942 -21.58 17.53 -23.02
C SER A 942 -20.21 17.42 -23.68
N TYR A 943 -20.07 16.50 -24.61
CA TYR A 943 -18.83 16.36 -25.38
C TYR A 943 -19.05 16.35 -26.90
N LEU A 944 -18.02 16.82 -27.57
CA LEU A 944 -17.92 16.80 -29.03
C LEU A 944 -16.64 16.10 -29.45
N ILE A 945 -16.73 15.18 -30.39
CA ILE A 945 -15.57 14.53 -31.01
C ILE A 945 -15.59 14.87 -32.50
N VAL A 946 -14.46 15.30 -33.00
CA VAL A 946 -14.26 15.60 -34.43
C VAL A 946 -13.23 14.63 -34.98
N ILE A 947 -13.58 13.96 -36.07
CA ILE A 947 -12.74 12.99 -36.80
C ILE A 947 -12.29 13.63 -38.11
N TYR A 948 -10.98 13.63 -38.38
CA TYR A 948 -10.35 14.26 -39.55
C TYR A 948 -9.90 13.26 -40.57
#